data_18784ca4672a0ba76fa12bf6f983fab4
#
_entry.id   18784ca4672a0ba76fa12bf6f983fab4
#
_cell.length_a   1.000
_cell.length_b   1.000
_cell.length_c   1.000
_cell.angle_alpha   90.00
_cell.angle_beta   90.00
_cell.angle_gamma   90.00
#
_symmetry.space_group_name_H-M   'P 1'
#
loop_
_entity.id
_entity.type
_entity.pdbx_description
1 polymer ?
#
loop_
_entity_poly.entity_id
_entity_poly.type
_entity_poly.pdbx_seq_one_letter_code
_entity_poly.pdbx_strand_id
1 'polypeptide(L)'
;MENPFLKRATEHLRDDDAFLAIISPEPLRHYLGRTDADRQALFDRLARLLGQPGSGKTTIARLLEYSTLAALLRKRNVPDFRELAKALADCQVIAEDRPKVLGCRLPMEADYREFWELPYPPELKHQLFVAMIQCRAVLAWLRQLENAQVDLTKVSIVPKEDSEASVGAIGGRGAVELREKARRVEAALYNIGGAVLAPSSNNLSSDAAGAYHPFDVIENFVVPYEGVEMLTLQPLLMLDDAHQLHPEQYRLLKKWLMRRELKIGRWLLSRLDALESGEMLDAVSADISEGTHFRRFTVTRDVTEVVFQTGSSRQQERRFFRTMARDMARRYLDRMPLFRDVRLTDLGTMLTSDTPRIASSEMKQLAEAVDSSRERLRIPQKKAEELGTLVSDYLRNSAHEQESDVALAMQSILLHRFANRVPQEALFADLEDDLEPSKPLAADATVYEGARLHLYHQFNRPFVYGMDAVCDAAAENPEQFLWFAAELVEHLANRIQRRRRPELSARQQQEILHSRASKAISDWDFPDSPAVRRLVQGIADRCKKRSLEPNAPLGAGACAFGFLQTEFDRVAQSNSPLAQVLKFAVAYNAITLIPNYPCKKRTWCLLELGGFVLVRNGLTLKRGGFVEGTANELMTMANVAREGA
;
A
#
# COMPACT_ATOMS: atom_id res chain seq x y z
N MET A 1 28.81 -2.05 4.69
CA MET A 1 27.88 -1.37 5.61
C MET A 1 26.48 -1.90 5.31
N GLU A 2 25.74 -2.28 6.33
CA GLU A 2 24.42 -2.87 6.13
C GLU A 2 23.41 -1.77 5.74
N ASN A 3 22.70 -1.97 4.62
CA ASN A 3 21.74 -1.00 4.10
C ASN A 3 20.38 -1.18 4.81
N PRO A 4 19.96 -0.26 5.69
CA PRO A 4 18.74 -0.41 6.46
C PRO A 4 17.46 -0.35 5.61
N PHE A 5 17.51 0.21 4.40
CA PHE A 5 16.39 0.25 3.48
C PHE A 5 15.97 -1.14 2.97
N LEU A 6 16.87 -2.12 3.00
CA LEU A 6 16.59 -3.51 2.59
C LEU A 6 15.94 -4.35 3.69
N LYS A 7 15.82 -3.80 4.90
CA LYS A 7 15.35 -4.54 6.06
C LYS A 7 13.97 -4.05 6.50
N ARG A 8 13.08 -4.98 6.77
CA ARG A 8 11.80 -4.62 7.39
C ARG A 8 12.02 -4.18 8.83
N ALA A 9 11.60 -2.96 9.15
CA ALA A 9 11.77 -2.36 10.48
C ALA A 9 11.26 -3.26 11.62
N THR A 10 10.15 -3.95 11.40
CA THR A 10 9.50 -4.82 12.41
C THR A 10 10.26 -6.13 12.67
N GLU A 11 11.07 -6.58 11.73
CA GLU A 11 11.82 -7.84 11.84
C GLU A 11 13.24 -7.63 12.43
N HIS A 12 13.88 -6.52 12.09
CA HIS A 12 15.28 -6.28 12.43
C HIS A 12 15.50 -5.37 13.63
N LEU A 13 14.60 -4.44 13.88
CA LEU A 13 14.75 -3.50 14.99
C LEU A 13 14.02 -4.03 16.21
N ARG A 14 14.73 -4.73 17.08
CA ARG A 14 14.16 -5.23 18.36
C ARG A 14 14.00 -4.11 19.39
N ASP A 15 14.91 -3.14 19.37
CA ASP A 15 14.88 -1.98 20.24
C ASP A 15 13.80 -0.99 19.81
N ASP A 16 12.92 -0.58 20.74
CA ASP A 16 11.81 0.32 20.46
C ASP A 16 12.27 1.73 20.09
N ASP A 17 13.37 2.21 20.66
CA ASP A 17 13.93 3.53 20.31
C ASP A 17 14.43 3.56 18.87
N ALA A 18 15.12 2.49 18.45
CA ALA A 18 15.59 2.35 17.09
C ALA A 18 14.42 2.23 16.10
N PHE A 19 13.37 1.53 16.47
CA PHE A 19 12.15 1.41 15.69
C PHE A 19 11.42 2.74 15.55
N LEU A 20 11.14 3.43 16.66
CA LEU A 20 10.42 4.71 16.68
C LEU A 20 11.11 5.80 15.88
N ALA A 21 12.45 5.81 15.87
CA ALA A 21 13.22 6.83 15.16
C ALA A 21 13.08 6.80 13.63
N ILE A 22 12.67 5.67 13.04
CA ILE A 22 12.49 5.55 11.59
C ILE A 22 11.04 5.64 11.14
N ILE A 23 10.08 5.68 12.05
CA ILE A 23 8.65 5.68 11.71
C ILE A 23 8.16 7.07 11.41
N SER A 24 7.51 7.24 10.26
CA SER A 24 6.77 8.44 9.92
C SER A 24 5.41 8.47 10.62
N PRO A 25 4.97 9.62 11.16
CA PRO A 25 3.64 9.77 11.76
C PRO A 25 2.50 9.80 10.73
N GLU A 26 2.80 10.01 9.47
CA GLU A 26 1.81 10.25 8.41
C GLU A 26 0.81 9.09 8.24
N PRO A 27 1.22 7.79 8.26
CA PRO A 27 0.27 6.69 8.14
C PRO A 27 -0.80 6.66 9.22
N LEU A 28 -0.46 7.02 10.45
CA LEU A 28 -1.42 7.08 11.56
C LEU A 28 -2.54 8.10 11.26
N ARG A 29 -2.15 9.33 10.88
CA ARG A 29 -3.08 10.41 10.53
C ARG A 29 -3.96 10.06 9.34
N HIS A 30 -3.43 9.27 8.44
CA HIS A 30 -4.10 8.96 7.18
C HIS A 30 -5.07 7.78 7.28
N TYR A 31 -4.69 6.71 8.01
CA TYR A 31 -5.45 5.45 8.01
C TYR A 31 -6.35 5.26 9.23
N LEU A 32 -6.06 5.87 10.37
CA LEU A 32 -6.76 5.57 11.63
C LEU A 32 -7.98 6.45 11.92
N GLY A 33 -8.70 6.87 10.88
CA GLY A 33 -9.96 7.60 11.02
C GLY A 33 -9.80 9.11 11.09
N ARG A 34 -10.87 9.83 10.78
CA ARG A 34 -10.90 11.30 10.67
C ARG A 34 -11.72 11.96 11.76
N THR A 35 -12.82 11.33 12.13
CA THR A 35 -13.69 11.81 13.21
C THR A 35 -13.43 11.05 14.50
N ASP A 36 -13.83 11.62 15.63
CA ASP A 36 -13.70 10.94 16.92
C ASP A 36 -14.55 9.66 16.98
N ALA A 37 -15.71 9.66 16.31
CA ALA A 37 -16.55 8.47 16.21
C ALA A 37 -15.89 7.34 15.41
N ASP A 38 -15.18 7.67 14.31
CA ASP A 38 -14.42 6.69 13.53
C ASP A 38 -13.30 6.08 14.36
N ARG A 39 -12.56 6.92 15.11
CA ARG A 39 -11.44 6.51 15.95
C ARG A 39 -11.91 5.62 17.09
N GLN A 40 -13.02 5.97 17.74
CA GLN A 40 -13.62 5.14 18.78
C GLN A 40 -14.05 3.78 18.22
N ALA A 41 -14.57 3.74 16.99
CA ALA A 41 -14.98 2.51 16.32
C ALA A 41 -13.82 1.52 16.04
N LEU A 42 -12.57 1.95 16.14
CA LEU A 42 -11.40 1.06 16.09
C LEU A 42 -11.20 0.24 17.38
N PHE A 43 -11.75 0.70 18.52
CA PHE A 43 -11.48 0.10 19.81
C PHE A 43 -12.71 -0.56 20.44
N ASP A 44 -13.93 -0.23 20.01
CA ASP A 44 -15.18 -0.75 20.58
C ASP A 44 -15.78 -1.96 19.83
N ARG A 45 -15.29 -2.24 18.63
CA ARG A 45 -15.73 -3.37 17.78
C ARG A 45 -14.56 -4.05 17.08
N LEU A 46 -14.83 -5.06 16.24
CA LEU A 46 -13.80 -5.67 15.42
C LEU A 46 -13.30 -4.67 14.37
N ALA A 47 -12.02 -4.33 14.41
CA ALA A 47 -11.36 -3.59 13.32
C ALA A 47 -10.58 -4.55 12.41
N ARG A 48 -10.94 -4.56 11.11
CA ARG A 48 -10.21 -5.31 10.07
C ARG A 48 -9.28 -4.36 9.32
N LEU A 49 -7.98 -4.61 9.41
CA LEU A 49 -6.96 -3.85 8.68
C LEU A 49 -6.50 -4.68 7.49
N LEU A 50 -6.96 -4.28 6.30
CA LEU A 50 -6.69 -4.98 5.04
C LEU A 50 -5.66 -4.20 4.22
N GLY A 51 -4.72 -4.90 3.60
CA GLY A 51 -3.75 -4.23 2.72
C GLY A 51 -2.77 -5.19 2.07
N GLN A 52 -2.08 -4.67 1.09
CA GLN A 52 -1.03 -5.38 0.36
C GLN A 52 0.14 -5.75 1.29
N PRO A 53 0.98 -6.73 0.92
CA PRO A 53 2.30 -6.90 1.53
C PRO A 53 3.09 -5.60 1.51
N GLY A 54 3.79 -5.29 2.60
CA GLY A 54 4.58 -4.06 2.69
C GLY A 54 3.80 -2.75 2.90
N SER A 55 2.48 -2.79 3.09
CA SER A 55 1.66 -1.58 3.30
C SER A 55 1.82 -0.92 4.69
N GLY A 56 2.55 -1.54 5.62
CA GLY A 56 2.82 -0.99 6.95
C GLY A 56 1.86 -1.41 8.06
N LYS A 57 0.96 -2.38 7.85
CA LYS A 57 0.00 -2.89 8.86
C LYS A 57 0.69 -3.31 10.16
N THR A 58 1.68 -4.21 10.06
CA THR A 58 2.48 -4.69 11.21
C THR A 58 3.22 -3.55 11.92
N THR A 59 3.68 -2.55 11.16
CA THR A 59 4.33 -1.35 11.71
C THR A 59 3.36 -0.55 12.59
N ILE A 60 2.13 -0.33 12.12
CA ILE A 60 1.09 0.36 12.91
C ILE A 60 0.72 -0.47 14.14
N ALA A 61 0.55 -1.79 14.01
CA ALA A 61 0.27 -2.65 15.16
C ALA A 61 1.37 -2.56 16.22
N ARG A 62 2.64 -2.61 15.81
CA ARG A 62 3.77 -2.48 16.74
C ARG A 62 3.83 -1.12 17.43
N LEU A 63 3.45 -0.04 16.76
CA LEU A 63 3.35 1.29 17.39
C LEU A 63 2.33 1.35 18.53
N LEU A 64 1.31 0.49 18.50
CA LEU A 64 0.27 0.41 19.51
C LEU A 64 0.58 -0.63 20.60
N GLU A 65 1.68 -1.37 20.51
CA GLU A 65 2.15 -2.19 21.62
C GLU A 65 2.50 -1.31 22.81
N TYR A 66 2.08 -1.71 24.00
CA TYR A 66 2.22 -0.88 25.20
C TYR A 66 3.66 -0.50 25.54
N SER A 67 4.62 -1.42 25.38
CA SER A 67 6.04 -1.13 25.59
C SER A 67 6.55 -0.04 24.66
N THR A 68 6.15 -0.07 23.38
CA THR A 68 6.51 0.92 22.38
C THR A 68 5.88 2.29 22.69
N LEU A 69 4.60 2.32 23.10
CA LEU A 69 3.92 3.54 23.55
C LEU A 69 4.62 4.15 24.77
N ALA A 70 4.97 3.32 25.76
CA ALA A 70 5.68 3.76 26.95
C ALA A 70 7.08 4.32 26.63
N ALA A 71 7.81 3.68 25.71
CA ALA A 71 9.11 4.17 25.24
C ALA A 71 8.99 5.53 24.53
N LEU A 72 7.98 5.68 23.66
CA LEU A 72 7.70 6.95 22.99
C LEU A 72 7.39 8.09 23.96
N LEU A 73 6.51 7.84 24.94
CA LEU A 73 6.07 8.85 25.91
C LEU A 73 7.20 9.31 26.82
N ARG A 74 8.12 8.41 27.22
CA ARG A 74 9.33 8.78 27.95
C ARG A 74 10.23 9.75 27.18
N LYS A 75 10.22 9.72 25.85
CA LYS A 75 11.07 10.52 24.96
C LYS A 75 10.30 11.58 24.15
N ARG A 76 9.07 11.89 24.53
CA ARG A 76 8.19 12.83 23.80
C ARG A 76 8.76 14.25 23.59
N ASN A 77 9.78 14.63 24.34
CA ASN A 77 10.47 15.92 24.19
C ASN A 77 11.42 15.97 22.98
N VAL A 78 11.81 14.84 22.43
CA VAL A 78 12.61 14.76 21.20
C VAL A 78 11.71 15.14 20.00
N PRO A 79 12.13 16.04 19.10
CA PRO A 79 11.28 16.55 18.02
C PRO A 79 10.58 15.47 17.18
N ASP A 80 11.32 14.47 16.72
CA ASP A 80 10.76 13.38 15.89
C ASP A 80 9.75 12.52 16.65
N PHE A 81 9.94 12.32 17.96
CA PHE A 81 9.03 11.56 18.82
C PHE A 81 7.80 12.37 19.21
N ARG A 82 7.95 13.71 19.34
CA ARG A 82 6.82 14.61 19.62
C ARG A 82 5.76 14.55 18.51
N GLU A 83 6.18 14.58 17.24
CA GLU A 83 5.24 14.49 16.11
C GLU A 83 4.51 13.14 16.07
N LEU A 84 5.22 12.05 16.39
CA LEU A 84 4.62 10.72 16.47
C LEU A 84 3.65 10.61 17.65
N ALA A 85 4.00 11.14 18.83
CA ALA A 85 3.13 11.17 20.00
C ALA A 85 1.86 11.98 19.72
N LYS A 86 1.99 13.13 19.03
CA LYS A 86 0.84 13.93 18.59
C LYS A 86 -0.07 13.16 17.63
N ALA A 87 0.48 12.46 16.66
CA ALA A 87 -0.32 11.64 15.74
C ALA A 87 -1.08 10.51 16.47
N LEU A 88 -0.47 9.89 17.49
CA LEU A 88 -1.13 8.87 18.32
C LEU A 88 -2.19 9.48 19.25
N ALA A 89 -1.98 10.70 19.74
CA ALA A 89 -3.00 11.43 20.49
C ALA A 89 -4.19 11.81 19.59
N ASP A 90 -3.93 12.26 18.38
CA ASP A 90 -4.96 12.50 17.37
C ASP A 90 -5.78 11.22 17.05
N CYS A 91 -5.18 10.03 17.19
CA CYS A 91 -5.84 8.73 17.04
C CYS A 91 -6.51 8.21 18.31
N GLN A 92 -6.55 8.99 19.40
CA GLN A 92 -7.10 8.63 20.70
C GLN A 92 -6.41 7.43 21.39
N VAL A 93 -5.18 7.10 20.99
CA VAL A 93 -4.36 6.06 21.64
C VAL A 93 -3.67 6.60 22.89
N ILE A 94 -3.40 7.89 22.89
CA ILE A 94 -2.80 8.65 23.97
C ILE A 94 -3.78 9.78 24.37
N ALA A 95 -3.95 10.04 25.66
CA ALA A 95 -4.68 11.18 26.19
C ALA A 95 -3.90 11.78 27.36
N GLU A 96 -3.82 13.11 27.45
CA GLU A 96 -3.12 13.82 28.54
C GLU A 96 -1.69 13.29 28.77
N ASP A 97 -0.96 13.04 27.69
CA ASP A 97 0.38 12.44 27.70
C ASP A 97 0.48 11.05 28.34
N ARG A 98 -0.62 10.28 28.39
CA ARG A 98 -0.71 8.95 28.98
C ARG A 98 -1.30 7.95 27.97
N PRO A 99 -0.86 6.68 27.97
CA PRO A 99 -1.47 5.66 27.14
C PRO A 99 -2.92 5.37 27.59
N LYS A 100 -3.82 5.16 26.62
CA LYS A 100 -5.22 4.74 26.90
C LYS A 100 -5.39 3.24 26.72
N VAL A 101 -4.51 2.60 25.94
CA VAL A 101 -4.64 1.20 25.55
C VAL A 101 -3.48 0.37 26.07
N LEU A 102 -3.77 -0.86 26.47
CA LEU A 102 -2.78 -1.91 26.68
C LEU A 102 -2.76 -2.78 25.42
N GLY A 103 -2.01 -2.34 24.41
CA GLY A 103 -1.90 -3.04 23.14
C GLY A 103 -0.93 -4.23 23.20
N CYS A 104 -1.34 -5.37 22.64
CA CYS A 104 -0.44 -6.48 22.37
C CYS A 104 -0.69 -7.02 20.96
N ARG A 105 0.38 -7.51 20.30
CA ARG A 105 0.32 -8.16 19.00
C ARG A 105 0.57 -9.66 19.12
N LEU A 106 -0.31 -10.45 18.51
CA LEU A 106 -0.14 -11.89 18.36
C LEU A 106 0.01 -12.22 16.88
N PRO A 107 1.17 -12.68 16.44
CA PRO A 107 1.32 -13.24 15.09
C PRO A 107 0.58 -14.58 15.00
N MET A 108 -0.24 -14.75 13.95
CA MET A 108 -1.00 -15.98 13.71
C MET A 108 -0.12 -16.98 12.95
N GLU A 109 0.84 -17.56 13.66
CA GLU A 109 1.81 -18.53 13.11
C GLU A 109 1.20 -19.92 12.90
N ALA A 110 2.00 -20.85 12.35
CA ALA A 110 1.61 -22.21 12.01
C ALA A 110 0.95 -22.98 13.18
N ASP A 111 1.43 -22.78 14.42
CA ASP A 111 0.89 -23.42 15.63
C ASP A 111 -0.63 -23.27 15.77
N TYR A 112 -1.19 -22.11 15.37
CA TYR A 112 -2.63 -21.90 15.45
C TYR A 112 -3.39 -22.71 14.41
N ARG A 113 -2.79 -22.92 13.22
CA ARG A 113 -3.37 -23.72 12.15
C ARG A 113 -3.42 -25.20 12.51
N GLU A 114 -2.43 -25.71 13.23
CA GLU A 114 -2.34 -27.10 13.67
C GLU A 114 -3.57 -27.55 14.47
N PHE A 115 -4.20 -26.66 15.25
CA PHE A 115 -5.46 -26.99 15.93
C PHE A 115 -6.57 -27.40 14.98
N TRP A 116 -6.54 -26.96 13.72
CA TRP A 116 -7.54 -27.35 12.72
C TRP A 116 -7.30 -28.74 12.13
N GLU A 117 -6.10 -29.23 12.24
CA GLU A 117 -5.69 -30.54 11.76
C GLU A 117 -5.94 -31.66 12.79
N LEU A 118 -6.26 -31.30 14.03
CA LEU A 118 -6.57 -32.27 15.08
C LEU A 118 -7.81 -33.14 14.75
N PRO A 119 -7.87 -34.41 15.14
CA PRO A 119 -8.97 -35.32 14.85
C PRO A 119 -10.18 -35.11 15.78
N TYR A 120 -10.60 -33.86 15.98
CA TYR A 120 -11.74 -33.48 16.81
C TYR A 120 -12.90 -32.90 15.99
N PRO A 121 -14.13 -32.90 16.54
CA PRO A 121 -15.25 -32.17 15.97
C PRO A 121 -14.93 -30.67 15.79
N PRO A 122 -15.49 -30.01 14.78
CA PRO A 122 -15.21 -28.58 14.52
C PRO A 122 -15.44 -27.66 15.71
N GLU A 123 -16.46 -27.94 16.52
CA GLU A 123 -16.80 -27.15 17.72
C GLU A 123 -15.70 -27.22 18.76
N LEU A 124 -15.14 -28.41 19.02
CA LEU A 124 -14.04 -28.59 19.97
C LEU A 124 -12.74 -27.96 19.45
N LYS A 125 -12.45 -28.14 18.15
CA LYS A 125 -11.31 -27.45 17.51
C LYS A 125 -11.40 -25.93 17.71
N HIS A 126 -12.57 -25.37 17.49
CA HIS A 126 -12.81 -23.94 17.66
C HIS A 126 -12.65 -23.51 19.13
N GLN A 127 -13.16 -24.27 20.09
CA GLN A 127 -13.00 -23.98 21.51
C GLN A 127 -11.53 -23.98 21.93
N LEU A 128 -10.75 -25.00 21.55
CA LEU A 128 -9.32 -25.08 21.86
C LEU A 128 -8.54 -23.93 21.22
N PHE A 129 -8.85 -23.61 19.96
CA PHE A 129 -8.25 -22.50 19.24
C PHE A 129 -8.54 -21.14 19.89
N VAL A 130 -9.79 -20.89 20.28
CA VAL A 130 -10.18 -19.66 20.98
C VAL A 130 -9.54 -19.56 22.37
N ALA A 131 -9.46 -20.67 23.09
CA ALA A 131 -8.78 -20.73 24.39
C ALA A 131 -7.27 -20.41 24.24
N MET A 132 -6.61 -20.93 23.19
CA MET A 132 -5.21 -20.61 22.88
C MET A 132 -5.01 -19.12 22.60
N ILE A 133 -5.87 -18.50 21.79
CA ILE A 133 -5.79 -17.06 21.55
C ILE A 133 -5.95 -16.28 22.85
N GLN A 134 -6.91 -16.65 23.69
CA GLN A 134 -7.20 -15.93 24.93
C GLN A 134 -6.07 -16.05 25.95
N CYS A 135 -5.50 -17.25 26.15
CA CYS A 135 -4.39 -17.41 27.10
C CYS A 135 -3.12 -16.67 26.61
N ARG A 136 -2.80 -16.76 25.31
CA ARG A 136 -1.67 -16.04 24.73
C ARG A 136 -1.86 -14.52 24.74
N ALA A 137 -3.08 -14.02 24.57
CA ALA A 137 -3.38 -12.60 24.69
C ALA A 137 -3.13 -12.07 26.09
N VAL A 138 -3.61 -12.78 27.13
CA VAL A 138 -3.34 -12.43 28.53
C VAL A 138 -1.83 -12.43 28.81
N LEU A 139 -1.11 -13.47 28.39
CA LEU A 139 0.34 -13.52 28.54
C LEU A 139 1.07 -12.40 27.78
N ALA A 140 0.57 -12.06 26.59
CA ALA A 140 1.15 -10.97 25.78
C ALA A 140 0.91 -9.60 26.41
N TRP A 141 -0.29 -9.30 26.93
CA TRP A 141 -0.55 -8.04 27.66
C TRP A 141 0.37 -7.90 28.88
N LEU A 142 0.50 -8.95 29.68
CA LEU A 142 1.36 -8.93 30.85
C LEU A 142 2.83 -8.79 30.47
N ARG A 143 3.29 -9.43 29.38
CA ARG A 143 4.65 -9.26 28.84
C ARG A 143 4.91 -7.83 28.38
N GLN A 144 3.92 -7.17 27.75
CA GLN A 144 4.05 -5.77 27.36
C GLN A 144 4.25 -4.85 28.57
N LEU A 145 3.58 -5.12 29.69
CA LEU A 145 3.79 -4.41 30.95
C LEU A 145 5.18 -4.67 31.53
N GLU A 146 5.64 -5.93 31.56
CA GLU A 146 7.00 -6.28 32.00
C GLU A 146 8.08 -5.60 31.15
N ASN A 147 7.92 -5.60 29.82
CA ASN A 147 8.84 -4.92 28.90
C ASN A 147 8.89 -3.41 29.16
N ALA A 148 7.80 -2.81 29.57
CA ALA A 148 7.72 -1.42 29.99
C ALA A 148 8.20 -1.18 31.44
N GLN A 149 8.70 -2.24 32.12
CA GLN A 149 9.20 -2.21 33.52
C GLN A 149 8.11 -1.93 34.58
N VAL A 150 6.87 -2.33 34.29
CA VAL A 150 5.76 -2.25 35.26
C VAL A 150 5.81 -3.45 36.20
N ASP A 151 5.71 -3.18 37.51
CA ASP A 151 5.65 -4.21 38.55
C ASP A 151 4.28 -4.93 38.54
N LEU A 152 4.24 -6.17 38.05
CA LEU A 152 3.01 -6.95 37.93
C LEU A 152 2.31 -7.25 39.25
N THR A 153 3.01 -7.19 40.40
CA THR A 153 2.38 -7.40 41.70
C THR A 153 1.39 -6.29 42.05
N LYS A 154 1.49 -5.13 41.40
CA LYS A 154 0.62 -3.96 41.58
C LYS A 154 -0.42 -3.82 40.45
N VAL A 155 -0.45 -4.76 39.51
CA VAL A 155 -1.37 -4.74 38.35
C VAL A 155 -2.58 -5.60 38.67
N SER A 156 -3.77 -5.08 38.37
CA SER A 156 -5.03 -5.81 38.51
C SER A 156 -5.96 -5.55 37.34
N ILE A 157 -7.00 -6.36 37.19
CA ILE A 157 -8.08 -6.16 36.26
C ILE A 157 -9.30 -5.54 36.92
N VAL A 158 -10.07 -4.81 36.09
CA VAL A 158 -11.46 -4.46 36.36
C VAL A 158 -12.33 -5.44 35.60
N PRO A 159 -13.10 -6.31 36.26
CA PRO A 159 -14.05 -7.18 35.59
C PRO A 159 -15.27 -6.39 35.13
N LYS A 160 -15.97 -6.92 34.11
CA LYS A 160 -17.28 -6.41 33.67
C LYS A 160 -18.31 -6.60 34.79
N GLU A 161 -19.33 -5.75 34.86
CA GLU A 161 -20.35 -5.74 35.92
C GLU A 161 -20.98 -7.12 36.19
N ASP A 162 -21.29 -7.87 35.11
CA ASP A 162 -21.97 -9.19 35.21
C ASP A 162 -20.98 -10.38 35.28
N SER A 163 -19.68 -10.14 35.38
CA SER A 163 -18.65 -11.20 35.27
C SER A 163 -17.91 -11.50 36.58
N GLU A 164 -18.31 -10.92 37.69
CA GLU A 164 -17.63 -11.06 38.97
C GLU A 164 -17.48 -12.52 39.42
N ALA A 165 -18.52 -13.33 39.25
CA ALA A 165 -18.50 -14.76 39.60
C ALA A 165 -17.49 -15.58 38.78
N SER A 166 -17.10 -15.10 37.60
CA SER A 166 -16.19 -15.77 36.65
C SER A 166 -14.72 -15.39 36.86
N VAL A 167 -14.42 -14.41 37.70
CA VAL A 167 -13.05 -13.94 37.96
C VAL A 167 -12.13 -15.07 38.46
N GLY A 168 -12.63 -15.95 39.31
CA GLY A 168 -11.87 -17.11 39.79
C GLY A 168 -11.51 -18.11 38.70
N ALA A 169 -12.36 -18.26 37.65
CA ALA A 169 -12.12 -19.18 36.56
C ALA A 169 -10.94 -18.75 35.64
N ILE A 170 -10.66 -17.44 35.59
CA ILE A 170 -9.54 -16.89 34.81
C ILE A 170 -8.25 -16.73 35.64
N GLY A 171 -8.26 -17.04 36.94
CA GLY A 171 -7.11 -16.99 37.84
C GLY A 171 -7.24 -16.01 38.98
N GLY A 172 -8.07 -14.97 38.89
CA GLY A 172 -8.22 -13.93 39.89
C GLY A 172 -8.15 -12.52 39.32
N ARG A 173 -8.10 -11.50 40.17
CA ARG A 173 -7.98 -10.09 39.74
C ARG A 173 -6.53 -9.64 39.55
N GLY A 174 -5.57 -10.26 40.24
CA GLY A 174 -4.15 -9.88 40.16
C GLY A 174 -3.47 -10.40 38.92
N ALA A 175 -2.53 -9.65 38.38
CA ALA A 175 -1.81 -10.02 37.17
C ALA A 175 -0.95 -11.28 37.32
N VAL A 176 -0.45 -11.54 38.55
CA VAL A 176 0.37 -12.72 38.84
C VAL A 176 -0.46 -14.01 38.70
N GLU A 177 -1.63 -14.04 39.36
CA GLU A 177 -2.56 -15.17 39.32
C GLU A 177 -3.13 -15.39 37.92
N LEU A 178 -3.46 -14.30 37.20
CA LEU A 178 -3.87 -14.35 35.79
C LEU A 178 -2.80 -15.01 34.93
N ARG A 179 -1.52 -14.64 35.12
CA ARG A 179 -0.39 -15.20 34.39
C ARG A 179 -0.21 -16.69 34.62
N GLU A 180 -0.28 -17.10 35.87
CA GLU A 180 -0.15 -18.50 36.27
C GLU A 180 -1.27 -19.37 35.68
N LYS A 181 -2.51 -18.88 35.69
CA LYS A 181 -3.63 -19.60 35.08
C LYS A 181 -3.47 -19.66 33.54
N ALA A 182 -3.14 -18.55 32.89
CA ALA A 182 -2.92 -18.50 31.46
C ALA A 182 -1.81 -19.46 31.01
N ARG A 183 -0.69 -19.53 31.72
CA ARG A 183 0.42 -20.48 31.46
C ARG A 183 -0.01 -21.94 31.60
N ARG A 184 -0.81 -22.27 32.60
CA ARG A 184 -1.33 -23.64 32.78
C ARG A 184 -2.24 -24.03 31.61
N VAL A 185 -3.13 -23.13 31.20
CA VAL A 185 -4.00 -23.35 30.02
C VAL A 185 -3.18 -23.49 28.75
N GLU A 186 -2.21 -22.59 28.51
CA GLU A 186 -1.34 -22.69 27.35
C GLU A 186 -0.57 -24.02 27.30
N ALA A 187 0.03 -24.43 28.42
CA ALA A 187 0.75 -25.71 28.52
C ALA A 187 -0.16 -26.92 28.27
N ALA A 188 -1.39 -26.89 28.78
CA ALA A 188 -2.37 -27.94 28.56
C ALA A 188 -2.77 -28.05 27.08
N LEU A 189 -2.94 -26.93 26.40
CA LEU A 189 -3.26 -26.85 24.97
C LEU A 189 -2.06 -27.30 24.10
N TYR A 190 -0.85 -26.90 24.46
CA TYR A 190 0.38 -27.36 23.78
C TYR A 190 0.57 -28.86 23.86
N ASN A 191 0.26 -29.47 25.00
CA ASN A 191 0.34 -30.92 25.17
C ASN A 191 -0.63 -31.67 24.26
N ILE A 192 -1.72 -31.06 23.82
CA ILE A 192 -2.65 -31.64 22.84
C ILE A 192 -2.06 -31.56 21.43
N GLY A 193 -1.57 -30.40 21.01
CA GLY A 193 -0.99 -30.19 19.68
C GLY A 193 0.33 -30.93 19.46
N GLY A 194 1.18 -31.02 20.48
CA GLY A 194 2.47 -31.71 20.44
C GLY A 194 2.42 -33.23 20.67
N ALA A 195 1.26 -33.81 20.95
CA ALA A 195 1.12 -35.23 21.18
C ALA A 195 1.22 -36.04 19.86
N VAL A 196 2.00 -37.14 19.86
CA VAL A 196 2.10 -38.05 18.70
C VAL A 196 0.72 -38.60 18.30
N LEU A 197 -0.14 -38.82 19.29
CA LEU A 197 -1.55 -39.16 19.12
C LEU A 197 -2.36 -38.20 19.99
N ALA A 198 -3.26 -37.46 19.36
CA ALA A 198 -4.13 -36.55 20.08
C ALA A 198 -4.96 -37.33 21.13
N PRO A 199 -5.02 -36.88 22.40
CA PRO A 199 -5.83 -37.52 23.43
C PRO A 199 -7.30 -37.54 23.01
N SER A 200 -8.06 -38.56 23.49
CA SER A 200 -9.51 -38.60 23.23
C SER A 200 -10.18 -37.36 23.87
N SER A 201 -11.27 -36.87 23.27
CA SER A 201 -12.01 -35.71 23.78
C SER A 201 -12.42 -35.83 25.25
N ASN A 202 -12.66 -37.01 25.74
CA ASN A 202 -13.03 -37.29 27.15
C ASN A 202 -11.84 -37.25 28.12
N ASN A 203 -10.60 -37.32 27.59
CA ASN A 203 -9.37 -37.34 28.41
C ASN A 203 -8.61 -36.02 28.37
N LEU A 204 -9.24 -34.92 27.94
CA LEU A 204 -8.66 -33.59 27.99
C LEU A 204 -8.56 -33.12 29.46
N SER A 205 -7.45 -32.47 29.77
CA SER A 205 -7.28 -31.89 31.10
C SER A 205 -8.31 -30.80 31.38
N SER A 206 -8.64 -30.55 32.66
CA SER A 206 -9.58 -29.51 33.04
C SER A 206 -9.13 -28.11 32.60
N ASP A 207 -7.82 -27.87 32.51
CA ASP A 207 -7.27 -26.60 32.01
C ASP A 207 -7.41 -26.47 30.46
N ALA A 208 -7.47 -27.56 29.70
CA ALA A 208 -7.71 -27.53 28.25
C ALA A 208 -9.21 -27.54 27.90
N ALA A 209 -10.01 -28.37 28.59
CA ALA A 209 -11.45 -28.52 28.35
C ALA A 209 -12.32 -27.53 29.14
N GLY A 210 -11.75 -26.85 30.13
CA GLY A 210 -12.47 -25.90 31.00
C GLY A 210 -12.80 -24.57 30.33
N ALA A 211 -13.78 -23.88 30.89
CA ALA A 211 -14.19 -22.56 30.40
C ALA A 211 -13.15 -21.49 30.77
N TYR A 212 -12.14 -21.29 29.95
CA TYR A 212 -11.18 -20.19 30.07
C TYR A 212 -11.53 -19.05 29.12
N HIS A 213 -12.27 -18.06 29.61
CA HIS A 213 -12.82 -16.96 28.84
C HIS A 213 -12.47 -15.56 29.41
N PRO A 214 -11.18 -15.18 29.47
CA PRO A 214 -10.78 -13.88 30.03
C PRO A 214 -11.37 -12.70 29.26
N PHE A 215 -11.66 -12.82 27.94
CA PHE A 215 -12.27 -11.75 27.16
C PHE A 215 -13.73 -11.51 27.51
N ASP A 216 -14.41 -12.48 28.09
CA ASP A 216 -15.77 -12.31 28.59
C ASP A 216 -15.78 -11.67 29.99
N VAL A 217 -14.64 -11.66 30.70
CA VAL A 217 -14.51 -11.17 32.08
C VAL A 217 -13.82 -9.81 32.17
N ILE A 218 -12.69 -9.63 31.48
CA ILE A 218 -11.84 -8.44 31.57
C ILE A 218 -12.49 -7.27 30.85
N GLU A 219 -12.64 -6.15 31.50
CA GLU A 219 -13.00 -4.87 30.91
C GLU A 219 -11.76 -3.99 30.74
N ASN A 220 -10.99 -3.76 31.81
CA ASN A 220 -9.80 -2.93 31.81
C ASN A 220 -8.69 -3.53 32.68
N PHE A 221 -7.47 -3.04 32.47
CA PHE A 221 -6.34 -3.23 33.37
C PHE A 221 -6.09 -1.95 34.17
N VAL A 222 -5.72 -2.09 35.42
CA VAL A 222 -5.30 -1.01 36.31
C VAL A 222 -3.83 -1.21 36.63
N VAL A 223 -3.02 -0.23 36.26
CA VAL A 223 -1.55 -0.30 36.33
C VAL A 223 -0.96 0.90 37.06
N PRO A 224 0.15 0.74 37.82
CA PRO A 224 0.88 1.90 38.33
C PRO A 224 1.49 2.70 37.20
N TYR A 225 1.40 4.03 37.25
CA TYR A 225 1.93 4.90 36.21
C TYR A 225 2.56 6.17 36.82
N GLU A 226 3.69 6.61 36.24
CA GLU A 226 4.41 7.79 36.70
C GLU A 226 3.51 9.05 36.63
N GLY A 227 3.44 9.81 37.73
CA GLY A 227 2.64 11.03 37.82
C GLY A 227 1.16 10.82 38.16
N VAL A 228 0.69 9.56 38.32
CA VAL A 228 -0.61 9.18 38.88
C VAL A 228 -0.45 7.91 39.68
N GLU A 229 -1.28 7.72 40.71
CA GLU A 229 -1.20 6.51 41.53
C GLU A 229 -1.52 5.26 40.69
N MET A 230 -2.62 5.29 39.93
CA MET A 230 -3.08 4.19 39.10
C MET A 230 -3.67 4.72 37.76
N LEU A 231 -3.42 4.01 36.68
CA LEU A 231 -3.92 4.29 35.33
C LEU A 231 -4.79 3.13 34.84
N THR A 232 -5.97 3.43 34.33
CA THR A 232 -6.85 2.46 33.69
C THR A 232 -6.55 2.37 32.20
N LEU A 233 -6.29 1.15 31.71
CA LEU A 233 -5.96 0.85 30.32
C LEU A 233 -6.98 -0.09 29.69
N GLN A 234 -7.50 0.27 28.53
CA GLN A 234 -8.33 -0.62 27.73
C GLN A 234 -7.45 -1.68 27.05
N PRO A 235 -7.72 -2.99 27.21
CA PRO A 235 -6.99 -4.01 26.52
C PRO A 235 -7.25 -3.95 25.02
N LEU A 236 -6.18 -4.01 24.22
CA LEU A 236 -6.22 -4.08 22.75
C LEU A 236 -5.45 -5.32 22.28
N LEU A 237 -6.15 -6.21 21.59
CA LEU A 237 -5.57 -7.38 20.94
C LEU A 237 -5.44 -7.14 19.45
N MET A 238 -4.25 -7.31 18.88
CA MET A 238 -3.95 -7.19 17.46
C MET A 238 -3.47 -8.53 16.92
N LEU A 239 -4.33 -9.23 16.17
CA LEU A 239 -4.03 -10.51 15.52
C LEU A 239 -3.40 -10.22 14.15
N ASP A 240 -2.09 -10.42 14.06
CA ASP A 240 -1.32 -10.14 12.85
C ASP A 240 -1.16 -11.40 12.00
N ASP A 241 -1.03 -11.22 10.69
CA ASP A 241 -0.88 -12.32 9.72
C ASP A 241 -1.99 -13.38 9.77
N ALA A 242 -3.22 -12.99 10.12
CA ALA A 242 -4.37 -13.89 10.22
C ALA A 242 -4.68 -14.66 8.92
N HIS A 243 -4.07 -14.29 7.81
CA HIS A 243 -4.15 -15.00 6.55
C HIS A 243 -3.44 -16.38 6.55
N GLN A 244 -2.63 -16.70 7.56
CA GLN A 244 -1.99 -18.00 7.70
C GLN A 244 -2.93 -19.08 8.27
N LEU A 245 -4.05 -18.68 8.86
CA LEU A 245 -5.05 -19.60 9.37
C LEU A 245 -5.75 -20.40 8.25
N HIS A 246 -6.29 -21.57 8.60
CA HIS A 246 -7.18 -22.28 7.70
C HIS A 246 -8.43 -21.43 7.37
N PRO A 247 -8.99 -21.42 6.15
CA PRO A 247 -10.11 -20.56 5.77
C PRO A 247 -11.32 -20.65 6.72
N GLU A 248 -11.72 -21.87 7.11
CA GLU A 248 -12.80 -22.09 8.07
C GLU A 248 -12.46 -21.54 9.47
N GLN A 249 -11.23 -21.72 9.91
CA GLN A 249 -10.71 -21.19 11.17
C GLN A 249 -10.75 -19.66 11.18
N TYR A 250 -10.34 -19.04 10.08
CA TYR A 250 -10.42 -17.57 9.90
C TYR A 250 -11.88 -17.08 9.93
N ARG A 251 -12.79 -17.79 9.26
CA ARG A 251 -14.22 -17.46 9.24
C ARG A 251 -14.85 -17.52 10.64
N LEU A 252 -14.55 -18.57 11.40
CA LEU A 252 -15.04 -18.75 12.76
C LEU A 252 -14.42 -17.73 13.73
N LEU A 253 -13.13 -17.45 13.59
CA LEU A 253 -12.44 -16.40 14.35
C LEU A 253 -13.09 -15.03 14.13
N LYS A 254 -13.31 -14.64 12.88
CA LYS A 254 -13.99 -13.39 12.52
C LYS A 254 -15.37 -13.29 13.17
N LYS A 255 -16.18 -14.37 13.06
CA LYS A 255 -17.51 -14.42 13.68
C LYS A 255 -17.44 -14.29 15.21
N TRP A 256 -16.49 -14.94 15.86
CA TRP A 256 -16.31 -14.84 17.31
C TRP A 256 -15.88 -13.45 17.75
N LEU A 257 -14.94 -12.82 17.03
CA LEU A 257 -14.48 -11.46 17.34
C LEU A 257 -15.53 -10.36 17.08
N MET A 258 -16.56 -10.63 16.28
CA MET A 258 -17.67 -9.69 16.05
C MET A 258 -18.66 -9.61 17.22
N ARG A 259 -18.54 -10.48 18.23
CA ARG A 259 -19.44 -10.48 19.40
C ARG A 259 -19.35 -9.15 20.15
N ARG A 260 -20.50 -8.56 20.46
CA ARG A 260 -20.58 -7.25 21.14
C ARG A 260 -20.29 -7.30 22.62
N GLU A 261 -20.44 -8.47 23.21
CA GLU A 261 -20.14 -8.72 24.61
C GLU A 261 -18.64 -8.59 24.92
N LEU A 262 -17.81 -8.69 23.87
CA LEU A 262 -16.37 -8.46 24.00
C LEU A 262 -16.10 -6.96 24.13
N LYS A 263 -15.65 -6.48 25.30
CA LYS A 263 -15.36 -5.06 25.56
C LYS A 263 -13.91 -4.67 25.26
N ILE A 264 -13.07 -5.64 24.93
CA ILE A 264 -11.69 -5.40 24.54
C ILE A 264 -11.62 -4.84 23.11
N GLY A 265 -10.63 -3.99 22.84
CA GLY A 265 -10.26 -3.63 21.47
C GLY A 265 -9.69 -4.85 20.73
N ARG A 266 -10.10 -5.06 19.49
CA ARG A 266 -9.69 -6.24 18.72
C ARG A 266 -9.48 -5.90 17.26
N TRP A 267 -8.24 -6.07 16.82
CA TRP A 267 -7.82 -5.82 15.45
C TRP A 267 -7.44 -7.13 14.76
N LEU A 268 -7.87 -7.28 13.52
CA LEU A 268 -7.55 -8.42 12.67
C LEU A 268 -6.81 -7.88 11.43
N LEU A 269 -5.50 -8.12 11.40
CA LEU A 269 -4.65 -7.68 10.30
C LEU A 269 -4.53 -8.81 9.28
N SER A 270 -4.94 -8.54 8.06
CA SER A 270 -4.94 -9.54 6.99
C SER A 270 -4.38 -8.96 5.70
N ARG A 271 -3.83 -9.83 4.88
CA ARG A 271 -3.42 -9.49 3.51
C ARG A 271 -4.63 -9.58 2.58
N LEU A 272 -4.63 -8.78 1.53
CA LEU A 272 -5.69 -8.80 0.52
C LEU A 272 -5.79 -10.15 -0.20
N ASP A 273 -4.67 -10.84 -0.41
CA ASP A 273 -4.61 -12.16 -1.07
C ASP A 273 -5.23 -13.30 -0.24
N ALA A 274 -5.47 -13.08 1.05
CA ALA A 274 -6.13 -14.04 1.93
C ALA A 274 -7.65 -14.06 1.78
N LEU A 275 -8.23 -13.02 1.20
CA LEU A 275 -9.67 -12.94 0.95
C LEU A 275 -10.05 -13.80 -0.26
N GLU A 276 -11.31 -14.22 -0.34
CA GLU A 276 -11.85 -14.77 -1.58
C GLU A 276 -11.85 -13.73 -2.69
N SER A 277 -11.79 -14.15 -3.96
CA SER A 277 -11.64 -13.23 -5.09
C SER A 277 -12.74 -12.17 -5.13
N GLY A 278 -14.00 -12.56 -4.93
CA GLY A 278 -15.13 -11.65 -4.86
C GLY A 278 -15.03 -10.69 -3.67
N GLU A 279 -14.81 -11.20 -2.46
CA GLU A 279 -14.68 -10.36 -1.24
C GLU A 279 -13.54 -9.32 -1.39
N MET A 280 -12.41 -9.72 -1.97
CA MET A 280 -11.27 -8.82 -2.19
C MET A 280 -11.58 -7.76 -3.24
N LEU A 281 -12.13 -8.15 -4.39
CA LEU A 281 -12.48 -7.22 -5.47
C LEU A 281 -13.56 -6.23 -5.00
N ASP A 282 -14.54 -6.68 -4.21
CA ASP A 282 -15.55 -5.82 -3.59
C ASP A 282 -14.95 -4.86 -2.55
N ALA A 283 -14.07 -5.35 -1.67
CA ALA A 283 -13.41 -4.52 -0.65
C ALA A 283 -12.58 -3.38 -1.26
N VAL A 284 -11.91 -3.66 -2.39
CA VAL A 284 -11.09 -2.66 -3.10
C VAL A 284 -11.94 -1.78 -4.01
N SER A 285 -13.09 -2.28 -4.49
CA SER A 285 -14.00 -1.59 -5.41
C SER A 285 -15.09 -0.78 -4.72
N ALA A 286 -15.27 -0.91 -3.40
CA ALA A 286 -16.34 -0.27 -2.65
C ALA A 286 -16.46 1.22 -2.98
N ASP A 287 -17.64 1.57 -3.47
CA ASP A 287 -18.01 2.67 -4.32
C ASP A 287 -17.65 4.08 -3.83
N ILE A 288 -17.18 4.90 -4.77
CA ILE A 288 -16.96 6.34 -4.63
C ILE A 288 -18.27 7.06 -5.03
N SER A 289 -19.45 6.59 -4.57
CA SER A 289 -20.68 7.28 -4.84
C SER A 289 -20.86 8.49 -3.92
N GLU A 290 -20.94 9.64 -4.58
CA GLU A 290 -21.48 10.92 -4.12
C GLU A 290 -20.93 11.53 -2.82
N GLY A 291 -19.96 12.40 -2.94
CA GLY A 291 -19.74 13.54 -2.02
C GLY A 291 -19.01 13.28 -0.71
N THR A 292 -18.73 12.04 -0.33
CA THR A 292 -17.92 11.72 0.84
C THR A 292 -16.58 11.11 0.41
N HIS A 293 -15.55 11.91 0.48
CA HIS A 293 -14.19 11.52 0.22
C HIS A 293 -13.76 10.32 1.08
N PHE A 294 -13.34 9.22 0.45
CA PHE A 294 -12.56 8.10 0.99
C PHE A 294 -13.28 7.02 1.80
N ARG A 295 -13.62 5.89 1.17
CA ARG A 295 -13.96 4.65 1.87
C ARG A 295 -12.75 3.73 2.13
N ARG A 296 -11.64 4.29 2.59
CA ARG A 296 -10.58 3.49 3.23
C ARG A 296 -10.97 3.06 4.63
N PHE A 297 -11.96 3.70 5.20
CA PHE A 297 -12.45 3.52 6.55
C PHE A 297 -13.96 3.36 6.50
N THR A 298 -14.43 2.13 6.64
CA THR A 298 -15.87 1.81 6.62
C THR A 298 -16.29 1.34 8.00
N VAL A 299 -17.26 2.01 8.60
CA VAL A 299 -17.83 1.64 9.89
C VAL A 299 -19.20 1.03 9.65
N THR A 300 -19.34 -0.24 10.01
CA THR A 300 -20.62 -0.93 10.10
C THR A 300 -21.00 -1.11 11.56
N ARG A 301 -22.16 -1.70 11.82
CA ARG A 301 -22.65 -1.96 13.17
C ARG A 301 -21.67 -2.78 14.03
N ASP A 302 -21.01 -3.77 13.44
CA ASP A 302 -20.23 -4.77 14.17
C ASP A 302 -18.75 -4.81 13.75
N VAL A 303 -18.39 -4.17 12.63
CA VAL A 303 -17.03 -4.20 12.07
C VAL A 303 -16.65 -2.82 11.56
N THR A 304 -15.41 -2.43 11.83
CA THR A 304 -14.72 -1.32 11.18
C THR A 304 -13.71 -1.90 10.20
N GLU A 305 -13.77 -1.49 8.94
CA GLU A 305 -12.79 -1.91 7.93
C GLU A 305 -11.90 -0.74 7.54
N VAL A 306 -10.59 -0.99 7.58
CA VAL A 306 -9.56 -0.04 7.15
C VAL A 306 -8.79 -0.69 6.02
N VAL A 307 -8.90 -0.15 4.82
CA VAL A 307 -8.18 -0.64 3.64
C VAL A 307 -7.00 0.27 3.34
N PHE A 308 -5.79 -0.31 3.36
CA PHE A 308 -4.57 0.37 2.97
C PHE A 308 -4.42 0.30 1.45
N GLN A 309 -4.13 1.41 0.81
CA GLN A 309 -3.91 1.48 -0.64
C GLN A 309 -5.17 1.25 -1.49
N THR A 310 -6.12 2.15 -1.39
CA THR A 310 -7.29 2.19 -2.30
C THR A 310 -7.14 3.31 -3.32
N GLY A 311 -7.57 3.07 -4.57
CA GLY A 311 -7.41 3.98 -5.70
C GLY A 311 -8.27 5.26 -5.72
N SER A 312 -8.80 5.71 -4.59
CA SER A 312 -9.62 6.93 -4.49
C SER A 312 -8.75 8.20 -4.50
N SER A 313 -9.24 9.31 -5.03
CA SER A 313 -8.61 10.63 -5.08
C SER A 313 -7.07 10.67 -5.25
N ARG A 314 -6.62 10.21 -6.40
CA ARG A 314 -5.22 9.99 -6.78
C ARG A 314 -4.23 11.11 -6.49
N GLN A 315 -4.63 12.37 -6.60
CA GLN A 315 -3.71 13.50 -6.36
C GLN A 315 -3.38 13.69 -4.88
N GLN A 316 -4.37 13.55 -4.01
CA GLN A 316 -4.16 13.69 -2.57
C GLN A 316 -3.35 12.53 -2.01
N GLU A 317 -3.64 11.29 -2.47
CA GLU A 317 -2.90 10.09 -2.10
C GLU A 317 -1.43 10.18 -2.50
N ARG A 318 -1.18 10.60 -3.73
CA ARG A 318 0.18 10.79 -4.23
C ARG A 318 0.94 11.86 -3.44
N ARG A 319 0.29 12.98 -3.11
CA ARG A 319 0.91 14.03 -2.28
C ARG A 319 1.22 13.51 -0.88
N PHE A 320 0.26 12.84 -0.27
CA PHE A 320 0.44 12.20 1.03
C PHE A 320 1.61 11.22 0.99
N PHE A 321 1.61 10.28 0.05
CA PHE A 321 2.65 9.28 -0.07
C PHE A 321 4.04 9.90 -0.32
N ARG A 322 4.14 10.91 -1.16
CA ARG A 322 5.41 11.63 -1.37
C ARG A 322 5.94 12.28 -0.09
N THR A 323 5.07 12.87 0.73
CA THR A 323 5.45 13.44 2.03
C THR A 323 5.96 12.35 2.97
N MET A 324 5.22 11.27 3.11
CA MET A 324 5.59 10.11 3.93
C MET A 324 6.92 9.48 3.47
N ALA A 325 7.08 9.24 2.16
CA ALA A 325 8.26 8.61 1.59
C ALA A 325 9.53 9.46 1.79
N ARG A 326 9.42 10.79 1.66
CA ARG A 326 10.53 11.72 1.95
C ARG A 326 10.91 11.71 3.43
N ASP A 327 9.94 11.73 4.35
CA ASP A 327 10.19 11.65 5.78
C ASP A 327 10.82 10.30 6.15
N MET A 328 10.31 9.19 5.58
CA MET A 328 10.93 7.87 5.75
C MET A 328 12.38 7.86 5.28
N ALA A 329 12.66 8.33 4.05
CA ALA A 329 14.02 8.37 3.52
C ALA A 329 14.96 9.18 4.42
N ARG A 330 14.52 10.36 4.88
CA ARG A 330 15.28 11.21 5.82
C ARG A 330 15.63 10.45 7.10
N ARG A 331 14.64 9.82 7.74
CA ARG A 331 14.83 9.08 9.00
C ARG A 331 15.77 7.88 8.83
N TYR A 332 15.68 7.16 7.72
CA TYR A 332 16.58 6.05 7.41
C TYR A 332 18.01 6.51 7.16
N LEU A 333 18.22 7.59 6.38
CA LEU A 333 19.54 8.17 6.11
C LEU A 333 20.20 8.71 7.38
N ASP A 334 19.42 9.32 8.27
CA ASP A 334 19.89 9.83 9.56
C ASP A 334 20.45 8.72 10.48
N ARG A 335 19.99 7.47 10.29
CA ARG A 335 20.51 6.28 10.97
C ARG A 335 21.77 5.70 10.33
N MET A 336 22.14 6.15 9.15
CA MET A 336 23.35 5.70 8.45
C MET A 336 24.51 6.65 8.76
N PRO A 337 25.54 6.25 9.56
CA PRO A 337 26.63 7.15 9.93
C PRO A 337 27.31 7.82 8.74
N LEU A 338 27.46 7.05 7.63
CA LEU A 338 28.06 7.55 6.39
C LEU A 338 27.37 8.80 5.83
N PHE A 339 26.05 8.88 5.92
CA PHE A 339 25.26 10.02 5.43
C PHE A 339 25.08 11.08 6.51
N ARG A 340 24.81 10.68 7.74
CA ARG A 340 24.64 11.59 8.88
C ARG A 340 25.88 12.44 9.11
N ASP A 341 27.07 11.83 9.10
CA ASP A 341 28.34 12.50 9.43
C ASP A 341 28.71 13.57 8.37
N VAL A 342 28.23 13.38 7.12
CA VAL A 342 28.36 14.37 6.05
C VAL A 342 27.13 15.26 5.88
N ARG A 343 26.11 15.12 6.75
CA ARG A 343 24.85 15.88 6.75
C ARG A 343 24.03 15.74 5.46
N LEU A 344 24.07 14.58 4.84
CA LEU A 344 23.32 14.24 3.62
C LEU A 344 22.12 13.35 3.95
N THR A 345 21.12 13.90 4.62
CA THR A 345 19.94 13.15 5.08
C THR A 345 18.69 13.38 4.21
N ASP A 346 18.77 14.24 3.20
CA ASP A 346 17.71 14.40 2.20
C ASP A 346 18.11 13.68 0.90
N LEU A 347 17.43 12.57 0.60
CA LEU A 347 17.67 11.80 -0.62
C LEU A 347 17.42 12.66 -1.88
N GLY A 348 16.43 13.55 -1.83
CA GLY A 348 16.06 14.40 -2.97
C GLY A 348 17.20 15.31 -3.45
N THR A 349 18.02 15.81 -2.53
CA THR A 349 19.16 16.69 -2.88
C THR A 349 20.32 15.95 -3.56
N MET A 350 20.37 14.62 -3.41
CA MET A 350 21.37 13.76 -4.04
C MET A 350 20.91 13.19 -5.38
N LEU A 351 19.67 13.39 -5.75
CA LEU A 351 19.09 13.03 -7.04
C LEU A 351 19.05 14.27 -7.92
N THR A 352 19.95 14.37 -8.90
CA THR A 352 19.98 15.56 -9.77
C THR A 352 18.65 15.74 -10.49
N SER A 353 18.21 16.98 -10.57
CA SER A 353 17.08 17.41 -11.38
C SER A 353 17.52 18.08 -12.69
N ASP A 354 18.80 18.01 -13.02
CA ASP A 354 19.32 18.59 -14.25
C ASP A 354 18.53 18.05 -15.45
N THR A 355 18.11 18.96 -16.33
CA THR A 355 17.31 18.65 -17.50
C THR A 355 18.13 17.79 -18.47
N PRO A 356 17.79 16.51 -18.67
CA PRO A 356 18.52 15.67 -19.61
C PRO A 356 18.25 16.14 -21.05
N ARG A 357 19.26 15.96 -21.91
CA ARG A 357 19.16 16.23 -23.35
C ARG A 357 19.67 15.03 -24.12
N ILE A 358 19.16 14.85 -25.33
CA ILE A 358 19.71 13.88 -26.27
C ILE A 358 21.04 14.40 -26.86
N ALA A 359 21.83 13.50 -27.43
CA ALA A 359 23.09 13.87 -28.07
C ALA A 359 22.87 14.77 -29.29
N SER A 360 23.87 15.59 -29.65
CA SER A 360 23.78 16.51 -30.78
C SER A 360 23.49 15.79 -32.13
N SER A 361 24.01 14.57 -32.31
CA SER A 361 23.72 13.73 -33.49
C SER A 361 22.24 13.25 -33.52
N GLU A 362 21.71 12.89 -32.34
CA GLU A 362 20.30 12.47 -32.20
C GLU A 362 19.36 13.66 -32.38
N MET A 363 19.75 14.85 -31.91
CA MET A 363 19.03 16.10 -32.13
C MET A 363 18.87 16.39 -33.63
N LYS A 364 19.95 16.21 -34.40
CA LYS A 364 19.92 16.40 -35.87
C LYS A 364 19.00 15.39 -36.55
N GLN A 365 19.07 14.11 -36.15
CA GLN A 365 18.16 13.07 -36.64
C GLN A 365 16.69 13.39 -36.34
N LEU A 366 16.41 13.90 -35.12
CA LEU A 366 15.05 14.31 -34.72
C LEU A 366 14.55 15.48 -35.58
N ALA A 367 15.37 16.50 -35.82
CA ALA A 367 15.02 17.65 -36.67
C ALA A 367 14.72 17.20 -38.13
N GLU A 368 15.58 16.37 -38.71
CA GLU A 368 15.37 15.79 -40.04
C GLU A 368 14.07 14.95 -40.12
N ALA A 369 13.76 14.19 -39.05
CA ALA A 369 12.53 13.41 -38.95
C ALA A 369 11.26 14.29 -38.88
N VAL A 370 11.34 15.44 -38.19
CA VAL A 370 10.24 16.42 -38.09
C VAL A 370 9.99 17.04 -39.48
N ASP A 371 11.04 17.48 -40.19
CA ASP A 371 10.93 18.06 -41.54
C ASP A 371 10.38 17.03 -42.54
N SER A 372 10.89 15.81 -42.52
CA SER A 372 10.40 14.73 -43.39
C SER A 372 8.91 14.39 -43.09
N SER A 373 8.50 14.44 -41.80
CA SER A 373 7.11 14.24 -41.42
C SER A 373 6.22 15.37 -41.94
N ARG A 374 6.66 16.64 -41.85
CA ARG A 374 5.94 17.79 -42.39
C ARG A 374 5.69 17.63 -43.88
N GLU A 375 6.73 17.26 -44.66
CA GLU A 375 6.62 17.06 -46.10
C GLU A 375 5.69 15.90 -46.46
N ARG A 376 5.85 14.76 -45.81
CA ARG A 376 4.99 13.57 -46.00
C ARG A 376 3.52 13.87 -45.71
N LEU A 377 3.24 14.65 -44.66
CA LEU A 377 1.89 15.06 -44.25
C LEU A 377 1.38 16.25 -45.08
N ARG A 378 2.19 16.80 -46.02
CA ARG A 378 1.85 17.93 -46.90
C ARG A 378 1.40 19.17 -46.11
N ILE A 379 2.04 19.46 -44.99
CA ILE A 379 1.71 20.61 -44.16
C ILE A 379 2.48 21.84 -44.65
N PRO A 380 1.79 22.98 -44.93
CA PRO A 380 2.44 24.22 -45.35
C PRO A 380 3.46 24.70 -44.30
N GLN A 381 4.58 25.28 -44.77
CA GLN A 381 5.66 25.79 -43.89
C GLN A 381 5.13 26.81 -42.88
N LYS A 382 4.28 27.74 -43.29
CA LYS A 382 3.66 28.73 -42.42
C LYS A 382 2.92 28.08 -41.25
N LYS A 383 2.21 26.97 -41.51
CA LYS A 383 1.47 26.25 -40.45
C LYS A 383 2.41 25.53 -39.47
N ALA A 384 3.50 24.96 -39.99
CA ALA A 384 4.51 24.35 -39.12
C ALA A 384 5.18 25.39 -38.21
N GLU A 385 5.43 26.60 -38.71
CA GLU A 385 5.96 27.73 -37.90
C GLU A 385 4.97 28.20 -36.82
N GLU A 386 3.67 28.28 -37.16
CA GLU A 386 2.62 28.58 -36.16
C GLU A 386 2.59 27.53 -35.03
N LEU A 387 2.68 26.24 -35.38
CA LEU A 387 2.73 25.15 -34.37
C LEU A 387 4.02 25.23 -33.54
N GLY A 388 5.16 25.56 -34.16
CA GLY A 388 6.42 25.80 -33.45
C GLY A 388 6.34 26.98 -32.48
N THR A 389 5.63 28.06 -32.83
CA THR A 389 5.38 29.19 -31.94
C THR A 389 4.56 28.79 -30.73
N LEU A 390 3.47 28.00 -30.94
CA LEU A 390 2.66 27.47 -29.81
C LEU A 390 3.50 26.64 -28.82
N VAL A 391 4.41 25.80 -29.36
CA VAL A 391 5.32 24.99 -28.53
C VAL A 391 6.28 25.88 -27.74
N SER A 392 6.90 26.88 -28.41
CA SER A 392 7.86 27.78 -27.79
C SER A 392 7.21 28.62 -26.67
N ASP A 393 6.00 29.10 -26.90
CA ASP A 393 5.23 29.86 -25.92
C ASP A 393 4.86 29.00 -24.70
N TYR A 394 4.45 27.75 -24.92
CA TYR A 394 4.18 26.82 -23.83
C TYR A 394 5.43 26.55 -22.99
N LEU A 395 6.57 26.24 -23.62
CA LEU A 395 7.81 25.91 -22.91
C LEU A 395 8.34 27.12 -22.12
N ARG A 396 8.23 28.33 -22.67
CA ARG A 396 8.60 29.57 -21.98
C ARG A 396 7.74 29.78 -20.74
N ASN A 397 6.42 29.63 -20.88
CA ASN A 397 5.47 29.82 -19.77
C ASN A 397 5.57 28.72 -18.69
N SER A 398 6.11 27.57 -19.04
CA SER A 398 6.26 26.41 -18.14
C SER A 398 7.67 26.25 -17.57
N ALA A 399 8.57 27.23 -17.76
CA ALA A 399 9.98 27.19 -17.35
C ALA A 399 10.79 25.99 -17.94
N HIS A 400 10.41 25.52 -19.13
CA HIS A 400 11.08 24.45 -19.87
C HIS A 400 11.79 24.95 -21.15
N GLU A 401 12.06 26.22 -21.24
CA GLU A 401 12.60 26.88 -22.44
C GLU A 401 13.90 26.25 -22.97
N GLN A 402 14.67 25.63 -22.10
CA GLN A 402 15.95 25.01 -22.45
C GLN A 402 15.82 23.60 -23.09
N GLU A 403 14.63 23.01 -23.15
CA GLU A 403 14.38 21.65 -23.63
C GLU A 403 14.09 21.61 -25.15
N SER A 404 15.10 21.97 -25.95
CA SER A 404 14.98 22.03 -27.43
C SER A 404 14.64 20.68 -28.08
N ASP A 405 15.08 19.57 -27.50
CA ASP A 405 14.73 18.22 -27.95
C ASP A 405 13.23 17.92 -27.73
N VAL A 406 12.70 18.32 -26.57
CA VAL A 406 11.26 18.20 -26.28
C VAL A 406 10.44 19.11 -27.18
N ALA A 407 10.93 20.33 -27.49
CA ALA A 407 10.27 21.23 -28.42
C ALA A 407 10.05 20.60 -29.80
N LEU A 408 11.09 19.98 -30.39
CA LEU A 408 10.98 19.28 -31.65
C LEU A 408 10.01 18.09 -31.61
N ALA A 409 10.07 17.29 -30.55
CA ALA A 409 9.16 16.17 -30.37
C ALA A 409 7.69 16.62 -30.19
N MET A 410 7.44 17.71 -29.44
CA MET A 410 6.11 18.33 -29.33
C MET A 410 5.61 18.83 -30.69
N GLN A 411 6.47 19.50 -31.48
CA GLN A 411 6.13 19.94 -32.79
C GLN A 411 5.76 18.77 -33.72
N SER A 412 6.51 17.66 -33.68
CA SER A 412 6.17 16.42 -34.38
C SER A 412 4.77 15.92 -34.06
N ILE A 413 4.44 15.82 -32.78
CA ILE A 413 3.11 15.38 -32.32
C ILE A 413 2.01 16.32 -32.85
N LEU A 414 2.21 17.63 -32.78
CA LEU A 414 1.23 18.62 -33.26
C LEU A 414 1.05 18.58 -34.76
N LEU A 415 2.10 18.35 -35.56
CA LEU A 415 2.01 18.13 -37.01
C LEU A 415 1.09 16.94 -37.32
N HIS A 416 1.30 15.81 -36.68
CA HIS A 416 0.46 14.62 -36.87
C HIS A 416 -0.99 14.83 -36.39
N ARG A 417 -1.21 15.57 -35.30
CA ARG A 417 -2.55 15.94 -34.84
C ARG A 417 -3.26 16.85 -35.84
N PHE A 418 -2.55 17.80 -36.41
CA PHE A 418 -3.09 18.68 -37.45
C PHE A 418 -3.51 17.90 -38.69
N ALA A 419 -2.64 17.05 -39.22
CA ALA A 419 -2.92 16.23 -40.39
C ALA A 419 -4.14 15.31 -40.21
N ASN A 420 -4.35 14.77 -39.02
CA ASN A 420 -5.50 13.91 -38.73
C ASN A 420 -6.83 14.67 -38.64
N ARG A 421 -6.83 16.01 -38.46
CA ARG A 421 -8.05 16.83 -38.38
C ARG A 421 -8.54 17.30 -39.74
N VAL A 422 -7.63 17.65 -40.63
CA VAL A 422 -7.96 18.17 -41.95
C VAL A 422 -8.87 17.23 -42.77
N PRO A 423 -8.68 15.90 -42.81
CA PRO A 423 -9.60 15.00 -43.51
C PRO A 423 -10.99 14.91 -42.86
N GLN A 424 -11.10 15.07 -41.54
CA GLN A 424 -12.40 15.04 -40.84
C GLN A 424 -13.22 16.29 -41.17
N GLU A 425 -12.62 17.47 -41.20
CA GLU A 425 -13.30 18.73 -41.59
C GLU A 425 -13.75 18.68 -43.06
N ALA A 426 -12.96 18.10 -43.95
CA ALA A 426 -13.32 17.94 -45.35
C ALA A 426 -14.43 16.88 -45.58
N LEU A 427 -14.51 15.85 -44.77
CA LEU A 427 -15.49 14.78 -44.89
C LEU A 427 -16.89 15.17 -44.36
N PHE A 428 -16.97 16.15 -43.47
CA PHE A 428 -18.20 16.58 -42.82
C PHE A 428 -18.61 18.01 -43.17
N ALA A 429 -17.96 18.66 -44.13
CA ALA A 429 -18.27 20.02 -44.55
C ALA A 429 -19.70 20.19 -45.11
N ASP A 430 -20.39 19.10 -45.46
CA ASP A 430 -21.76 19.10 -45.98
C ASP A 430 -22.85 18.72 -44.94
N LEU A 431 -22.48 18.51 -43.67
CA LEU A 431 -23.39 18.20 -42.58
C LEU A 431 -23.33 19.30 -41.50
N GLU A 432 -23.94 20.43 -41.84
CA GLU A 432 -24.25 21.47 -40.84
C GLU A 432 -25.40 20.99 -39.98
N ASP A 433 -25.12 20.35 -38.88
CA ASP A 433 -25.87 20.40 -37.59
C ASP A 433 -25.25 19.36 -36.64
N ASP A 434 -24.84 19.79 -35.46
CA ASP A 434 -24.35 18.97 -34.32
C ASP A 434 -22.85 18.58 -34.25
N LEU A 435 -21.93 19.30 -34.84
CA LEU A 435 -20.49 19.15 -34.53
C LEU A 435 -20.09 20.08 -33.38
N GLU A 436 -19.80 19.51 -32.21
CA GLU A 436 -19.03 20.25 -31.19
C GLU A 436 -17.76 20.84 -31.85
N PRO A 437 -17.49 22.16 -31.69
CA PRO A 437 -16.34 22.80 -32.31
C PRO A 437 -15.07 22.06 -31.89
N SER A 438 -14.29 21.57 -32.86
CA SER A 438 -13.06 20.85 -32.57
C SER A 438 -12.15 21.76 -31.71
N LYS A 439 -11.81 21.29 -30.51
CA LYS A 439 -10.93 22.06 -29.60
C LYS A 439 -9.69 22.52 -30.35
N PRO A 440 -9.27 23.78 -30.24
CA PRO A 440 -8.10 24.29 -30.95
C PRO A 440 -6.87 23.43 -30.61
N LEU A 441 -5.96 23.28 -31.58
CA LEU A 441 -4.67 22.65 -31.30
C LEU A 441 -3.90 23.51 -30.31
N ALA A 442 -3.50 22.88 -29.20
CA ALA A 442 -2.75 23.54 -28.15
C ALA A 442 -1.50 22.72 -27.79
N ALA A 443 -0.43 23.41 -27.52
CA ALA A 443 0.69 22.83 -26.78
C ALA A 443 0.33 22.90 -25.28
N ASP A 444 0.29 21.74 -24.63
CA ASP A 444 -0.10 21.61 -23.22
C ASP A 444 0.77 20.57 -22.49
N ALA A 445 0.55 20.43 -21.19
CA ALA A 445 1.29 19.48 -20.37
C ALA A 445 1.16 18.02 -20.85
N THR A 446 0.08 17.66 -21.54
CA THR A 446 -0.12 16.30 -22.06
C THR A 446 0.73 16.05 -23.31
N VAL A 447 0.88 17.03 -24.18
CA VAL A 447 1.77 16.98 -25.36
C VAL A 447 3.23 16.96 -24.90
N TYR A 448 3.58 17.77 -23.92
CA TYR A 448 4.93 17.81 -23.33
C TYR A 448 5.35 16.43 -22.77
N GLU A 449 4.50 15.81 -21.96
CA GLU A 449 4.80 14.49 -21.40
C GLU A 449 4.82 13.39 -22.50
N GLY A 450 3.93 13.46 -23.47
CA GLY A 450 3.95 12.57 -24.64
C GLY A 450 5.26 12.70 -25.44
N ALA A 451 5.74 13.92 -25.64
CA ALA A 451 7.02 14.18 -26.29
C ALA A 451 8.21 13.58 -25.52
N ARG A 452 8.24 13.74 -24.18
CA ARG A 452 9.25 13.11 -23.33
C ARG A 452 9.22 11.58 -23.42
N LEU A 453 8.02 11.00 -23.46
CA LEU A 453 7.85 9.56 -23.63
C LEU A 453 8.37 9.06 -24.99
N HIS A 454 8.08 9.78 -26.08
CA HIS A 454 8.60 9.47 -27.41
C HIS A 454 10.13 9.54 -27.44
N LEU A 455 10.73 10.60 -26.88
CA LEU A 455 12.18 10.76 -26.80
C LEU A 455 12.86 9.66 -25.97
N TYR A 456 12.22 9.20 -24.92
CA TYR A 456 12.73 8.06 -24.15
C TYR A 456 12.82 6.80 -25.02
N HIS A 457 11.75 6.46 -25.73
CA HIS A 457 11.72 5.24 -26.54
C HIS A 457 12.56 5.32 -27.82
N GLN A 458 12.74 6.50 -28.39
CA GLN A 458 13.51 6.69 -29.63
C GLN A 458 15.00 6.90 -29.38
N PHE A 459 15.37 7.65 -28.34
CA PHE A 459 16.73 8.12 -28.08
C PHE A 459 17.23 7.82 -26.68
N ASN A 460 16.51 6.99 -25.90
CA ASN A 460 16.83 6.68 -24.52
C ASN A 460 17.08 7.94 -23.64
N ARG A 461 16.34 9.03 -23.92
CA ARG A 461 16.35 10.24 -23.08
C ARG A 461 15.79 9.91 -21.71
N PRO A 462 16.47 10.23 -20.60
CA PRO A 462 15.96 9.93 -19.26
C PRO A 462 14.53 10.44 -19.05
N PHE A 463 13.65 9.55 -18.55
CA PHE A 463 12.23 9.83 -18.37
C PHE A 463 11.77 9.70 -16.91
N VAL A 464 12.26 8.66 -16.20
CA VAL A 464 11.94 8.39 -14.79
C VAL A 464 13.15 8.73 -13.92
N TYR A 465 13.14 9.92 -13.29
CA TYR A 465 14.20 10.40 -12.42
C TYR A 465 13.67 11.47 -11.45
N GLY A 466 14.44 11.76 -10.38
CA GLY A 466 14.09 12.69 -9.32
C GLY A 466 13.21 12.05 -8.24
N MET A 467 13.20 12.66 -7.06
CA MET A 467 12.54 12.12 -5.87
C MET A 467 11.04 11.86 -6.06
N ASP A 468 10.35 12.74 -6.78
CA ASP A 468 8.92 12.57 -7.06
C ASP A 468 8.66 11.34 -7.93
N ALA A 469 9.50 11.09 -8.94
CA ALA A 469 9.37 9.92 -9.79
C ALA A 469 9.64 8.62 -9.02
N VAL A 470 10.59 8.62 -8.09
CA VAL A 470 10.85 7.47 -7.20
C VAL A 470 9.63 7.17 -6.32
N CYS A 471 9.02 8.21 -5.74
CA CYS A 471 7.80 8.06 -4.95
C CYS A 471 6.63 7.53 -5.80
N ASP A 472 6.42 8.08 -6.99
CA ASP A 472 5.34 7.68 -7.90
C ASP A 472 5.53 6.26 -8.44
N ALA A 473 6.79 5.85 -8.67
CA ALA A 473 7.15 4.49 -9.08
C ALA A 473 6.89 3.43 -7.99
N ALA A 474 6.80 3.84 -6.74
CA ALA A 474 6.44 2.95 -5.64
C ALA A 474 4.92 2.66 -5.56
N ALA A 475 4.09 3.34 -6.37
CA ALA A 475 2.64 3.15 -6.42
C ALA A 475 1.99 3.05 -5.03
N GLU A 476 2.34 4.01 -4.16
CA GLU A 476 1.81 4.15 -2.80
C GLU A 476 2.14 2.99 -1.84
N ASN A 477 3.11 2.13 -2.19
CA ASN A 477 3.57 1.04 -1.33
C ASN A 477 4.90 1.40 -0.65
N PRO A 478 4.95 1.51 0.71
CA PRO A 478 6.16 1.86 1.44
C PRO A 478 7.33 0.91 1.21
N GLU A 479 7.08 -0.40 1.13
CA GLU A 479 8.13 -1.40 0.90
C GLU A 479 8.73 -1.26 -0.50
N GLN A 480 7.91 -1.04 -1.53
CA GLN A 480 8.40 -0.79 -2.89
C GLN A 480 9.23 0.50 -2.97
N PHE A 481 8.83 1.54 -2.23
CA PHE A 481 9.63 2.76 -2.11
C PHE A 481 10.99 2.47 -1.47
N LEU A 482 11.02 1.73 -0.36
CA LEU A 482 12.26 1.37 0.31
C LEU A 482 13.17 0.54 -0.60
N TRP A 483 12.65 -0.33 -1.44
CA TRP A 483 13.44 -1.09 -2.40
C TRP A 483 14.08 -0.22 -3.47
N PHE A 484 13.37 0.75 -4.03
CA PHE A 484 13.96 1.72 -4.96
C PHE A 484 15.00 2.60 -4.27
N ALA A 485 14.67 3.12 -3.08
CA ALA A 485 15.57 3.95 -2.31
C ALA A 485 16.85 3.20 -1.90
N ALA A 486 16.73 1.91 -1.56
CA ALA A 486 17.87 1.08 -1.19
C ALA A 486 18.96 1.04 -2.28
N GLU A 487 18.57 0.78 -3.53
CA GLU A 487 19.48 0.72 -4.67
C GLU A 487 20.14 2.09 -4.93
N LEU A 488 19.34 3.17 -4.89
CA LEU A 488 19.86 4.53 -5.07
C LEU A 488 20.85 4.90 -3.95
N VAL A 489 20.52 4.59 -2.69
CA VAL A 489 21.35 4.86 -1.52
C VAL A 489 22.63 4.03 -1.56
N GLU A 490 22.61 2.79 -2.02
CA GLU A 490 23.79 1.97 -2.18
C GLU A 490 24.79 2.58 -3.19
N HIS A 491 24.29 3.04 -4.33
CA HIS A 491 25.10 3.74 -5.31
C HIS A 491 25.70 5.05 -4.76
N LEU A 492 24.92 5.82 -4.00
CA LEU A 492 25.37 7.05 -3.33
C LEU A 492 26.42 6.75 -2.26
N ALA A 493 26.22 5.71 -1.44
CA ALA A 493 27.16 5.28 -0.42
C ALA A 493 28.52 4.92 -1.04
N ASN A 494 28.53 4.16 -2.13
CA ASN A 494 29.73 3.82 -2.89
C ASN A 494 30.46 5.08 -3.42
N ARG A 495 29.72 6.12 -3.83
CA ARG A 495 30.33 7.39 -4.28
C ARG A 495 30.97 8.14 -3.12
N ILE A 496 30.30 8.25 -1.97
CA ILE A 496 30.84 8.89 -0.76
C ILE A 496 32.11 8.18 -0.31
N GLN A 497 32.11 6.84 -0.22
CA GLN A 497 33.28 6.06 0.16
C GLN A 497 34.47 6.27 -0.79
N ARG A 498 34.19 6.44 -2.08
CA ARG A 498 35.21 6.76 -3.09
C ARG A 498 35.55 8.25 -3.18
N ARG A 499 35.06 9.07 -2.24
CA ARG A 499 35.26 10.53 -2.20
C ARG A 499 34.81 11.23 -3.49
N ARG A 500 33.79 10.71 -4.15
CA ARG A 500 33.14 11.33 -5.32
C ARG A 500 31.93 12.14 -4.87
N ARG A 501 31.50 13.09 -5.72
CA ARG A 501 30.29 13.87 -5.46
C ARG A 501 29.09 12.93 -5.25
N PRO A 502 28.37 13.04 -4.13
CA PRO A 502 27.24 12.16 -3.77
C PRO A 502 25.97 12.58 -4.51
N GLU A 503 25.97 12.38 -5.82
CA GLU A 503 24.91 12.82 -6.70
C GLU A 503 24.75 11.81 -7.84
N LEU A 504 23.51 11.46 -8.19
CA LEU A 504 23.19 10.58 -9.30
C LEU A 504 22.56 11.37 -10.44
N SER A 505 23.12 11.24 -11.65
CA SER A 505 22.52 11.83 -12.86
C SER A 505 21.17 11.21 -13.19
N ALA A 506 20.33 11.90 -13.96
CA ALA A 506 19.03 11.40 -14.41
C ALA A 506 19.12 10.03 -15.11
N ARG A 507 20.17 9.82 -15.92
CA ARG A 507 20.44 8.53 -16.59
C ARG A 507 20.75 7.42 -15.60
N GLN A 508 21.63 7.67 -14.65
CA GLN A 508 21.98 6.69 -13.61
C GLN A 508 20.76 6.31 -12.75
N GLN A 509 19.96 7.31 -12.36
CA GLN A 509 18.72 7.06 -11.63
C GLN A 509 17.78 6.15 -12.41
N GLN A 510 17.52 6.45 -13.68
CA GLN A 510 16.65 5.64 -14.54
C GLN A 510 17.15 4.21 -14.71
N GLU A 511 18.45 4.01 -14.94
CA GLU A 511 19.07 2.68 -15.10
C GLU A 511 18.90 1.85 -13.81
N ILE A 512 19.14 2.46 -12.64
CA ILE A 512 18.98 1.81 -11.33
C ILE A 512 17.50 1.44 -11.10
N LEU A 513 16.58 2.37 -11.31
CA LEU A 513 15.14 2.13 -11.11
C LEU A 513 14.61 1.05 -12.06
N HIS A 514 15.02 1.08 -13.33
CA HIS A 514 14.62 0.07 -14.32
C HIS A 514 15.18 -1.32 -13.97
N SER A 515 16.44 -1.42 -13.57
CA SER A 515 17.07 -2.66 -13.14
C SER A 515 16.33 -3.25 -11.92
N ARG A 516 16.06 -2.41 -10.90
CA ARG A 516 15.34 -2.83 -9.71
C ARG A 516 13.91 -3.30 -10.01
N ALA A 517 13.17 -2.55 -10.83
CA ALA A 517 11.82 -2.92 -11.25
C ALA A 517 11.79 -4.24 -12.02
N SER A 518 12.74 -4.43 -12.93
CA SER A 518 12.87 -5.67 -13.70
C SER A 518 13.16 -6.87 -12.81
N LYS A 519 14.08 -6.73 -11.86
CA LYS A 519 14.39 -7.76 -10.87
C LYS A 519 13.17 -8.09 -10.01
N ALA A 520 12.47 -7.07 -9.48
CA ALA A 520 11.29 -7.27 -8.64
C ALA A 520 10.21 -8.09 -9.34
N ILE A 521 9.92 -7.80 -10.63
CA ILE A 521 8.92 -8.56 -11.40
C ILE A 521 9.40 -9.99 -11.70
N SER A 522 10.68 -10.20 -11.93
CA SER A 522 11.25 -11.53 -12.16
C SER A 522 11.19 -12.40 -10.91
N ASP A 523 11.35 -11.79 -9.74
CA ASP A 523 11.39 -12.45 -8.44
C ASP A 523 9.97 -12.70 -7.86
N TRP A 524 8.88 -12.35 -8.57
CA TRP A 524 7.52 -12.66 -8.10
C TRP A 524 7.30 -14.16 -7.96
N ASP A 525 6.98 -14.61 -6.76
CA ASP A 525 6.79 -16.01 -6.37
C ASP A 525 5.40 -16.32 -5.76
N PHE A 526 4.49 -15.35 -5.77
CA PHE A 526 3.14 -15.49 -5.25
C PHE A 526 2.26 -16.38 -6.16
N PRO A 527 1.14 -16.91 -5.66
CA PRO A 527 0.23 -17.72 -6.46
C PRO A 527 -0.21 -17.01 -7.75
N ASP A 528 -0.30 -17.76 -8.85
CA ASP A 528 -0.65 -17.24 -10.18
C ASP A 528 0.31 -16.16 -10.74
N SER A 529 1.48 -15.94 -10.12
CA SER A 529 2.44 -14.94 -10.61
C SER A 529 2.83 -15.08 -12.09
N PRO A 530 2.91 -16.29 -12.70
CA PRO A 530 3.14 -16.39 -14.15
C PRO A 530 1.99 -15.82 -14.99
N ALA A 531 0.74 -16.03 -14.58
CA ALA A 531 -0.44 -15.45 -15.27
C ALA A 531 -0.50 -13.94 -15.08
N VAL A 532 -0.23 -13.45 -13.87
CA VAL A 532 -0.14 -12.02 -13.57
C VAL A 532 0.95 -11.36 -14.41
N ARG A 533 2.15 -11.96 -14.51
CA ARG A 533 3.25 -11.42 -15.37
C ARG A 533 2.82 -11.28 -16.82
N ARG A 534 2.16 -12.30 -17.40
CA ARG A 534 1.64 -12.24 -18.77
C ARG A 534 0.57 -11.17 -18.93
N LEU A 535 -0.37 -11.08 -18.00
CA LEU A 535 -1.44 -10.08 -18.02
C LEU A 535 -0.88 -8.65 -18.03
N VAL A 536 -0.02 -8.31 -17.06
CA VAL A 536 0.52 -6.95 -16.97
C VAL A 536 1.45 -6.61 -18.13
N GLN A 537 2.19 -7.60 -18.68
CA GLN A 537 2.99 -7.38 -19.88
C GLN A 537 2.11 -7.14 -21.11
N GLY A 538 1.03 -7.92 -21.30
CA GLY A 538 0.09 -7.72 -22.41
C GLY A 538 -0.60 -6.35 -22.36
N ILE A 539 -0.98 -5.89 -21.16
CA ILE A 539 -1.51 -4.54 -20.95
C ILE A 539 -0.44 -3.48 -21.26
N ALA A 540 0.78 -3.67 -20.74
CA ALA A 540 1.89 -2.72 -20.97
C ALA A 540 2.23 -2.57 -22.46
N ASP A 541 2.27 -3.66 -23.22
CA ASP A 541 2.54 -3.65 -24.65
C ASP A 541 1.47 -2.87 -25.43
N ARG A 542 0.19 -3.04 -25.06
CA ARG A 542 -0.90 -2.24 -25.67
C ARG A 542 -0.81 -0.77 -25.29
N CYS A 543 -0.55 -0.46 -24.03
CA CYS A 543 -0.34 0.92 -23.58
C CYS A 543 0.83 1.58 -24.30
N LYS A 544 1.95 0.87 -24.43
CA LYS A 544 3.14 1.35 -25.16
C LYS A 544 2.82 1.63 -26.63
N LYS A 545 2.22 0.65 -27.33
CA LYS A 545 1.84 0.79 -28.73
C LYS A 545 0.97 2.02 -28.98
N ARG A 546 -0.07 2.22 -28.15
CA ARG A 546 -1.00 3.35 -28.28
C ARG A 546 -0.37 4.69 -27.90
N SER A 547 0.49 4.70 -26.88
CA SER A 547 1.18 5.92 -26.42
C SER A 547 2.20 6.44 -27.43
N LEU A 548 2.84 5.54 -28.19
CA LEU A 548 3.88 5.88 -29.16
C LEU A 548 3.34 6.13 -30.58
N GLU A 549 2.01 6.17 -30.77
CA GLU A 549 1.46 6.64 -32.04
C GLU A 549 1.89 8.10 -32.32
N PRO A 550 2.24 8.43 -33.57
CA PRO A 550 2.86 9.73 -33.88
C PRO A 550 2.08 10.96 -33.43
N ASN A 551 0.75 10.87 -33.35
CA ASN A 551 -0.13 11.94 -32.86
C ASN A 551 -0.32 11.94 -31.36
N ALA A 552 0.31 11.01 -30.62
CA ALA A 552 0.14 10.83 -29.17
C ALA A 552 -1.33 10.97 -28.72
N PRO A 553 -2.24 10.08 -29.14
CA PRO A 553 -3.69 10.27 -28.97
C PRO A 553 -4.11 10.27 -27.51
N LEU A 554 -3.30 9.69 -26.63
CA LEU A 554 -3.53 9.64 -25.17
C LEU A 554 -2.71 10.69 -24.41
N GLY A 555 -2.23 11.74 -25.09
CA GLY A 555 -1.47 12.81 -24.45
C GLY A 555 -0.22 12.31 -23.73
N ALA A 556 -0.20 12.37 -22.41
CA ALA A 556 0.93 11.92 -21.58
C ALA A 556 1.23 10.40 -21.67
N GLY A 557 0.43 9.64 -22.41
CA GLY A 557 0.53 8.18 -22.56
C GLY A 557 -0.51 7.42 -21.75
N ALA A 558 -0.58 6.10 -22.00
CA ALA A 558 -1.44 5.17 -21.28
C ALA A 558 -0.68 4.44 -20.18
N CYS A 559 -1.34 4.23 -19.05
CA CYS A 559 -0.85 3.43 -17.94
C CYS A 559 -1.89 2.40 -17.45
N ALA A 560 -3.04 2.31 -18.12
CA ALA A 560 -4.16 1.47 -17.71
C ALA A 560 -4.86 0.79 -18.88
N PHE A 561 -5.57 -0.30 -18.58
CA PHE A 561 -6.51 -0.99 -19.45
C PHE A 561 -7.92 -0.82 -18.90
N GLY A 562 -8.86 -0.38 -19.73
CA GLY A 562 -10.25 -0.20 -19.35
C GLY A 562 -11.16 -1.23 -20.02
N PHE A 563 -12.04 -1.85 -19.27
CA PHE A 563 -13.15 -2.67 -19.76
C PHE A 563 -14.46 -2.27 -19.06
N LEU A 564 -15.59 -2.66 -19.60
CA LEU A 564 -16.88 -2.19 -19.08
C LEU A 564 -17.10 -2.60 -17.62
N GLN A 565 -17.64 -1.71 -16.81
CA GLN A 565 -17.95 -1.99 -15.40
C GLN A 565 -18.86 -3.23 -15.27
N THR A 566 -19.83 -3.40 -16.15
CA THR A 566 -20.72 -4.56 -16.15
C THR A 566 -20.03 -5.90 -16.45
N GLU A 567 -18.90 -5.88 -17.18
CA GLU A 567 -18.05 -7.06 -17.36
C GLU A 567 -17.24 -7.34 -16.09
N PHE A 568 -16.71 -6.29 -15.46
CA PHE A 568 -16.00 -6.40 -14.19
C PHE A 568 -16.89 -7.00 -13.10
N ASP A 569 -18.13 -6.51 -12.95
CA ASP A 569 -19.06 -6.98 -11.93
C ASP A 569 -19.36 -8.48 -12.09
N ARG A 570 -19.48 -8.98 -13.34
CA ARG A 570 -19.62 -10.42 -13.61
C ARG A 570 -18.36 -11.19 -13.23
N VAL A 571 -17.17 -10.68 -13.55
CA VAL A 571 -15.90 -11.32 -13.17
C VAL A 571 -15.75 -11.33 -11.66
N ALA A 572 -16.04 -10.26 -10.96
CA ALA A 572 -15.92 -10.15 -9.50
C ALA A 572 -16.86 -11.11 -8.76
N GLN A 573 -18.08 -11.33 -9.29
CA GLN A 573 -19.06 -12.25 -8.71
C GLN A 573 -18.79 -13.73 -9.04
N SER A 574 -17.91 -14.00 -10.01
CA SER A 574 -17.55 -15.35 -10.41
C SER A 574 -16.25 -15.79 -9.71
N ASN A 575 -16.13 -17.11 -9.44
CA ASN A 575 -14.84 -17.71 -9.06
C ASN A 575 -14.01 -18.07 -10.30
N SER A 576 -14.06 -17.20 -11.32
CA SER A 576 -13.38 -17.43 -12.59
C SER A 576 -11.86 -17.37 -12.46
N PRO A 577 -11.12 -18.06 -13.36
CA PRO A 577 -9.66 -17.94 -13.42
C PRO A 577 -9.17 -16.48 -13.56
N LEU A 578 -9.93 -15.64 -14.27
CA LEU A 578 -9.60 -14.21 -14.39
C LEU A 578 -9.76 -13.48 -13.06
N ALA A 579 -10.83 -13.75 -12.30
CA ALA A 579 -11.02 -13.15 -10.95
C ALA A 579 -9.86 -13.51 -10.02
N GLN A 580 -9.38 -14.74 -10.08
CA GLN A 580 -8.22 -15.21 -9.33
C GLN A 580 -6.93 -14.45 -9.72
N VAL A 581 -6.66 -14.31 -11.02
CA VAL A 581 -5.49 -13.57 -11.51
C VAL A 581 -5.57 -12.09 -11.12
N LEU A 582 -6.73 -11.45 -11.26
CA LEU A 582 -6.94 -10.06 -10.84
C LEU A 582 -6.76 -9.89 -9.34
N LYS A 583 -7.26 -10.82 -8.52
CA LYS A 583 -7.02 -10.84 -7.08
C LYS A 583 -5.53 -10.74 -6.75
N PHE A 584 -4.70 -11.62 -7.29
CA PHE A 584 -3.27 -11.59 -7.02
C PHE A 584 -2.57 -10.38 -7.64
N ALA A 585 -2.99 -9.95 -8.84
CA ALA A 585 -2.44 -8.75 -9.47
C ALA A 585 -2.65 -7.49 -8.59
N VAL A 586 -3.82 -7.36 -7.98
CA VAL A 586 -4.15 -6.24 -7.07
C VAL A 586 -3.48 -6.43 -5.71
N ALA A 587 -3.54 -7.63 -5.14
CA ALA A 587 -2.98 -7.92 -3.82
C ALA A 587 -1.47 -7.66 -3.75
N TYR A 588 -0.75 -7.86 -4.86
CA TYR A 588 0.71 -7.65 -4.95
C TYR A 588 1.11 -6.36 -5.68
N ASN A 589 0.19 -5.41 -5.81
CA ASN A 589 0.46 -4.09 -6.42
C ASN A 589 0.99 -4.14 -7.85
N ALA A 590 0.68 -5.22 -8.57
CA ALA A 590 0.95 -5.31 -10.01
C ALA A 590 -0.07 -4.49 -10.81
N ILE A 591 -1.28 -4.33 -10.27
CA ILE A 591 -2.39 -3.55 -10.81
C ILE A 591 -3.11 -2.83 -9.65
N THR A 592 -3.63 -1.63 -9.92
CA THR A 592 -4.61 -0.94 -9.08
C THR A 592 -5.94 -0.91 -9.80
N LEU A 593 -7.03 -1.28 -9.11
CA LEU A 593 -8.39 -1.21 -9.64
C LEU A 593 -8.98 0.18 -9.46
N ILE A 594 -9.67 0.64 -10.50
CA ILE A 594 -10.44 1.89 -10.46
C ILE A 594 -11.81 1.59 -11.10
N PRO A 595 -12.76 1.19 -10.26
CA PRO A 595 -14.11 0.92 -10.70
C PRO A 595 -14.88 2.22 -10.95
N ASN A 596 -15.99 2.09 -11.64
CA ASN A 596 -16.98 3.17 -11.85
C ASN A 596 -16.37 4.43 -12.49
N TYR A 597 -15.36 4.28 -13.35
CA TYR A 597 -14.73 5.41 -14.03
C TYR A 597 -15.59 5.92 -15.19
N PRO A 598 -16.15 7.14 -15.12
CA PRO A 598 -17.01 7.68 -16.18
C PRO A 598 -16.15 8.19 -17.36
N CYS A 599 -16.36 7.66 -18.55
CA CYS A 599 -15.71 8.15 -19.77
C CYS A 599 -16.60 7.86 -21.00
N LYS A 600 -16.76 8.85 -21.90
CA LYS A 600 -17.50 8.74 -23.17
C LYS A 600 -18.91 8.14 -22.99
N LYS A 601 -19.67 8.62 -22.04
CA LYS A 601 -21.05 8.16 -21.71
C LYS A 601 -21.12 6.67 -21.29
N ARG A 602 -20.00 6.07 -20.89
CA ARG A 602 -19.91 4.69 -20.39
C ARG A 602 -19.20 4.67 -19.04
N THR A 603 -19.45 3.63 -18.28
CA THR A 603 -18.76 3.38 -17.01
C THR A 603 -17.77 2.24 -17.20
N TRP A 604 -16.53 2.47 -16.81
CA TRP A 604 -15.41 1.58 -16.99
C TRP A 604 -14.85 1.13 -15.65
N CYS A 605 -14.30 -0.09 -15.62
CA CYS A 605 -13.33 -0.48 -14.61
C CYS A 605 -11.93 -0.38 -15.24
N LEU A 606 -11.05 0.41 -14.62
CA LEU A 606 -9.67 0.54 -15.11
C LEU A 606 -8.73 -0.35 -14.30
N LEU A 607 -7.89 -1.08 -15.00
CA LEU A 607 -6.74 -1.81 -14.48
C LEU A 607 -5.50 -0.96 -14.70
N GLU A 608 -5.11 -0.17 -13.72
CA GLU A 608 -3.92 0.66 -13.78
C GLU A 608 -2.70 -0.16 -13.39
N LEU A 609 -1.66 -0.12 -14.22
CA LEU A 609 -0.43 -0.86 -13.99
C LEU A 609 0.32 -0.33 -12.75
N GLY A 610 0.86 -1.25 -11.95
CA GLY A 610 1.69 -0.93 -10.80
C GLY A 610 3.03 -0.32 -11.20
N GLY A 611 3.66 0.39 -10.27
CA GLY A 611 4.84 1.19 -10.54
C GLY A 611 6.03 0.42 -11.10
N PHE A 612 6.31 -0.79 -10.61
CA PHE A 612 7.36 -1.64 -11.17
C PHE A 612 7.11 -1.97 -12.65
N VAL A 613 5.86 -2.24 -13.03
CA VAL A 613 5.48 -2.55 -14.40
C VAL A 613 5.65 -1.32 -15.28
N LEU A 614 5.23 -0.15 -14.80
CA LEU A 614 5.37 1.13 -15.52
C LEU A 614 6.85 1.47 -15.77
N VAL A 615 7.68 1.38 -14.73
CA VAL A 615 9.13 1.68 -14.84
C VAL A 615 9.84 0.70 -15.77
N ARG A 616 9.58 -0.61 -15.63
CA ARG A 616 10.19 -1.64 -16.49
C ARG A 616 9.87 -1.44 -17.97
N ASN A 617 8.63 -1.05 -18.28
CA ASN A 617 8.18 -0.91 -19.66
C ASN A 617 8.36 0.51 -20.22
N GLY A 618 8.91 1.44 -19.44
CA GLY A 618 9.08 2.83 -19.82
C GLY A 618 7.75 3.51 -20.14
N LEU A 619 6.74 3.27 -19.31
CA LEU A 619 5.42 3.89 -19.41
C LEU A 619 5.32 5.11 -18.49
N THR A 620 4.32 5.95 -18.77
CA THR A 620 4.08 7.14 -17.94
C THR A 620 3.71 6.79 -16.51
N LEU A 621 4.32 7.49 -15.54
CA LEU A 621 3.86 7.48 -14.15
C LEU A 621 2.69 8.44 -13.92
N LYS A 622 2.33 9.26 -14.92
CA LYS A 622 1.17 10.14 -14.85
C LYS A 622 -0.09 9.36 -15.19
N ARG A 623 -1.01 9.36 -14.27
CA ARG A 623 -2.29 8.66 -14.38
C ARG A 623 -3.26 9.43 -15.27
N GLY A 624 -4.06 8.75 -16.12
CA GLY A 624 -5.11 9.39 -16.90
C GLY A 624 -5.41 8.75 -18.26
N GLY A 625 -4.42 8.17 -18.94
CA GLY A 625 -4.63 7.47 -20.21
C GLY A 625 -4.89 5.98 -20.03
N PHE A 626 -5.88 5.42 -20.73
CA PHE A 626 -6.12 3.99 -20.76
C PHE A 626 -6.40 3.49 -22.18
N VAL A 627 -6.17 2.20 -22.41
CA VAL A 627 -6.55 1.50 -23.63
C VAL A 627 -7.83 0.71 -23.39
N GLU A 628 -8.78 0.79 -24.31
CA GLU A 628 -10.06 0.11 -24.20
C GLU A 628 -9.94 -1.35 -24.65
N GLY A 629 -10.69 -2.25 -23.99
CA GLY A 629 -10.78 -3.65 -24.35
C GLY A 629 -11.88 -4.39 -23.59
N THR A 630 -11.79 -5.72 -23.54
CA THR A 630 -12.79 -6.61 -22.96
C THR A 630 -12.20 -7.60 -21.97
N ALA A 631 -13.05 -8.21 -21.13
CA ALA A 631 -12.65 -9.28 -20.20
C ALA A 631 -12.03 -10.49 -20.95
N ASN A 632 -12.55 -10.83 -22.15
CA ASN A 632 -12.00 -11.92 -22.98
C ASN A 632 -10.55 -11.65 -23.43
N GLU A 633 -10.22 -10.41 -23.73
CA GLU A 633 -8.84 -10.04 -24.06
C GLU A 633 -7.91 -10.16 -22.86
N LEU A 634 -8.38 -9.81 -21.65
CA LEU A 634 -7.62 -10.01 -20.41
C LEU A 634 -7.36 -11.51 -20.16
N MET A 635 -8.36 -12.38 -20.36
CA MET A 635 -8.18 -13.85 -20.26
C MET A 635 -7.13 -14.34 -21.25
N THR A 636 -7.17 -13.83 -22.48
CA THR A 636 -6.19 -14.19 -23.50
C THR A 636 -4.77 -13.74 -23.12
N MET A 637 -4.61 -12.51 -22.62
CA MET A 637 -3.32 -11.99 -22.14
C MET A 637 -2.77 -12.81 -20.95
N ALA A 638 -3.62 -13.16 -20.00
CA ALA A 638 -3.25 -13.97 -18.85
C ALA A 638 -2.98 -15.43 -19.22
N ASN A 639 -3.42 -15.88 -20.39
CA ASN A 639 -3.42 -17.28 -20.84
C ASN A 639 -4.19 -18.19 -19.86
N VAL A 640 -5.40 -17.79 -19.51
CA VAL A 640 -6.33 -18.56 -18.67
C VAL A 640 -7.53 -19.02 -19.50
N ALA A 641 -8.11 -20.17 -19.10
CA ALA A 641 -9.25 -20.75 -19.80
C ALA A 641 -10.47 -19.82 -19.80
N ARG A 642 -11.25 -19.84 -20.90
CA ARG A 642 -12.55 -19.18 -20.94
C ARG A 642 -13.56 -19.97 -20.13
N GLU A 643 -14.46 -19.26 -19.42
CA GLU A 643 -15.59 -19.94 -18.77
C GLU A 643 -16.44 -20.62 -19.85
N GLY A 644 -16.59 -21.95 -19.77
CA GLY A 644 -17.46 -22.74 -20.67
C GLY A 644 -16.78 -23.40 -21.86
N ALA A 645 -15.46 -23.60 -21.88
CA ALA A 645 -14.77 -24.48 -22.83
C ALA A 645 -14.46 -25.84 -22.21
#